data_2d299ab05fab26c600f071cdff17ac19
#
_entry.id   2d299ab05fab26c600f071cdff17ac19
#
_cell.length_a   1.000
_cell.length_b   1.000
_cell.length_c   1.000
_cell.angle_alpha   90.00
_cell.angle_beta   90.00
_cell.angle_gamma   90.00
#
_symmetry.space_group_name_H-M   'P 1'
#
loop_
_entity.id
_entity.type
_entity.pdbx_description
1 polymer ?
#
loop_
_entity_poly.entity_id
_entity_poly.type
_entity_poly.pdbx_seq_one_letter_code
_entity_poly.pdbx_strand_id
1 'polypeptide(L)'
;MKKEVGQNIDELAINNLRVLSCEMIQRANSGHPGIALGAAPMMWALFSRHLRVDPKDPEWSNRDRFVLSAGHGSALLYAMLHVSGFDLSINDLKNFRRFGSKTPGHPERGHVPGVEATTGPLGQGIGMAVGMALAERTLAARLNKKAKVVDHFTYCLVGDGDLMEGISHEAASFAGNQRLSKLIVLYDSNDVSLDGPASRSFRTDVCRRFESYGWDTQLVANGNDVDEIDRAIEKARKTDKPSLIEIKTTIGFGADKAGTNAVHGAPLGENGLENLRTRLEYDGPAFTVLPEVKAAAETMIENRGKKAHDDWRKVLDDLAASDEECFDETVAVLNGKRCLNALDGMTRYESGAEASRDTSHKVIQVLAEKMDNLVGGSADLSSSDKTAIDASGLLDDEHPTGRNVAYGVREFAQGTIMNGMALHGGLRVFGGTFLVFSDYLRGAIRLSALQKLPVVYVFTHDSIAVGEDGPTHEPVEQLMSLRSLPNVDVLRPADPNEVIAAWQQAIDSVDHPTVLVLTRQKLPVLSRTSKLADAGVARGGYVVSPQKGMRPSGILIASGSEVSLAIKAQERLFKLGEDVSVVSMPSMERFDAQPQNYKDQVLPPSVRRRTAIEMGSTRGWERYVGLDGTIVGLDEFGASGAMDDVLANAGFTVENVALTFQKTNVTGENHLSAIRL
;
A
#
# COMPACT_ATOMS: atom_id res chain seq x y z
N MET A 1 -53.33 4.35 -29.82
CA MET A 1 -52.67 3.10 -29.42
C MET A 1 -51.25 3.44 -29.02
N LYS A 2 -51.00 3.70 -27.73
CA LYS A 2 -49.66 3.76 -27.16
C LYS A 2 -49.13 2.32 -27.15
N LYS A 3 -48.03 2.08 -27.87
CA LYS A 3 -47.28 0.84 -27.67
C LYS A 3 -46.70 0.90 -26.24
N GLU A 4 -47.19 0.06 -25.35
CA GLU A 4 -46.48 -0.37 -24.19
C GLU A 4 -45.25 -1.16 -24.68
N VAL A 5 -44.18 -0.47 -25.03
CA VAL A 5 -42.86 -1.05 -25.06
C VAL A 5 -42.41 -1.03 -23.61
N GLY A 6 -42.49 -2.15 -22.92
CA GLY A 6 -41.88 -2.31 -21.60
C GLY A 6 -40.44 -1.87 -21.70
N GLN A 7 -40.04 -0.84 -20.95
CA GLN A 7 -38.69 -0.38 -20.89
C GLN A 7 -37.79 -1.56 -20.45
N ASN A 8 -36.72 -1.82 -21.16
CA ASN A 8 -35.78 -2.89 -20.79
C ASN A 8 -35.25 -2.60 -19.39
N ILE A 9 -35.31 -3.57 -18.48
CA ILE A 9 -34.87 -3.39 -17.08
C ILE A 9 -33.41 -2.95 -16.95
N ASP A 10 -32.54 -3.39 -17.85
CA ASP A 10 -31.16 -2.95 -17.87
C ASP A 10 -31.04 -1.44 -18.17
N GLU A 11 -31.78 -0.96 -19.17
CA GLU A 11 -31.81 0.46 -19.53
C GLU A 11 -32.35 1.32 -18.37
N LEU A 12 -33.43 0.87 -17.73
CA LEU A 12 -34.02 1.55 -16.60
C LEU A 12 -33.04 1.63 -15.41
N ALA A 13 -32.37 0.54 -15.11
CA ALA A 13 -31.38 0.48 -14.02
C ALA A 13 -30.16 1.38 -14.31
N ILE A 14 -29.64 1.33 -15.53
CA ILE A 14 -28.53 2.17 -15.97
C ILE A 14 -28.88 3.66 -15.88
N ASN A 15 -30.08 4.05 -16.34
CA ASN A 15 -30.52 5.44 -16.28
C ASN A 15 -30.77 5.87 -14.83
N ASN A 16 -31.28 4.99 -13.96
CA ASN A 16 -31.36 5.25 -12.53
C ASN A 16 -29.98 5.51 -11.89
N LEU A 17 -28.99 4.68 -12.21
CA LEU A 17 -27.60 4.85 -11.72
C LEU A 17 -26.98 6.18 -12.21
N ARG A 18 -27.15 6.50 -13.50
CA ARG A 18 -26.68 7.76 -14.10
C ARG A 18 -27.25 8.97 -13.41
N VAL A 19 -28.58 9.02 -13.24
CA VAL A 19 -29.28 10.14 -12.62
C VAL A 19 -28.92 10.26 -11.14
N LEU A 20 -28.97 9.15 -10.38
CA LEU A 20 -28.62 9.14 -8.96
C LEU A 20 -27.19 9.63 -8.71
N SER A 21 -26.23 9.20 -9.53
CA SER A 21 -24.83 9.65 -9.45
C SER A 21 -24.70 11.14 -9.70
N CYS A 22 -25.40 11.66 -10.73
CA CYS A 22 -25.38 13.10 -11.05
C CYS A 22 -26.08 13.94 -9.98
N GLU A 23 -27.14 13.44 -9.35
CA GLU A 23 -27.82 14.10 -8.22
C GLU A 23 -26.88 14.23 -7.00
N MET A 24 -26.11 13.17 -6.70
CA MET A 24 -25.07 13.20 -5.64
C MET A 24 -24.05 14.30 -5.92
N ILE A 25 -23.52 14.33 -7.15
CA ILE A 25 -22.51 15.29 -7.59
C ILE A 25 -23.08 16.72 -7.58
N GLN A 26 -24.30 16.92 -8.09
CA GLN A 26 -24.96 18.22 -8.13
C GLN A 26 -25.20 18.75 -6.71
N ARG A 27 -25.70 17.91 -5.79
CA ARG A 27 -25.94 18.28 -4.40
C ARG A 27 -24.64 18.61 -3.64
N ALA A 28 -23.55 17.90 -3.94
CA ALA A 28 -22.24 18.18 -3.37
C ALA A 28 -21.59 19.45 -3.99
N ASN A 29 -22.08 19.88 -5.15
CA ASN A 29 -21.46 20.88 -6.03
C ASN A 29 -19.99 20.54 -6.34
N SER A 30 -19.68 19.22 -6.41
CA SER A 30 -18.34 18.71 -6.64
C SER A 30 -18.39 17.23 -7.03
N GLY A 31 -17.63 16.82 -8.03
CA GLY A 31 -17.53 15.43 -8.48
C GLY A 31 -17.35 15.30 -9.99
N HIS A 32 -17.36 14.05 -10.46
CA HIS A 32 -17.02 13.69 -11.84
C HIS A 32 -18.21 13.00 -12.51
N PRO A 33 -19.13 13.75 -13.15
CA PRO A 33 -20.31 13.14 -13.79
C PRO A 33 -19.97 12.38 -15.06
N GLY A 34 -18.87 12.71 -15.73
CA GLY A 34 -18.51 12.16 -17.03
C GLY A 34 -18.38 10.65 -17.04
N ILE A 35 -17.54 10.11 -16.14
CA ILE A 35 -17.35 8.67 -15.99
C ILE A 35 -18.63 7.98 -15.45
N ALA A 36 -19.34 8.63 -14.54
CA ALA A 36 -20.60 8.07 -13.99
C ALA A 36 -21.65 7.86 -15.07
N LEU A 37 -21.71 8.74 -16.07
CA LEU A 37 -22.63 8.63 -17.20
C LEU A 37 -22.15 7.65 -18.27
N GLY A 38 -20.83 7.61 -18.54
CA GLY A 38 -20.23 6.72 -19.55
C GLY A 38 -20.15 5.27 -19.09
N ALA A 39 -19.65 5.02 -17.88
CA ALA A 39 -19.34 3.68 -17.38
C ALA A 39 -20.55 2.95 -16.70
N ALA A 40 -21.71 3.60 -16.52
CA ALA A 40 -22.86 2.96 -15.87
C ALA A 40 -23.29 1.63 -16.50
N PRO A 41 -23.30 1.44 -17.84
CA PRO A 41 -23.67 0.16 -18.44
C PRO A 41 -22.70 -0.97 -18.07
N MET A 42 -21.40 -0.73 -18.08
CA MET A 42 -20.41 -1.76 -17.73
C MET A 42 -20.46 -2.11 -16.23
N MET A 43 -20.73 -1.13 -15.36
CA MET A 43 -20.96 -1.38 -13.94
C MET A 43 -22.20 -2.23 -13.71
N TRP A 44 -23.33 -1.92 -14.38
CA TRP A 44 -24.55 -2.69 -14.28
C TRP A 44 -24.38 -4.11 -14.81
N ALA A 45 -23.78 -4.28 -16.01
CA ALA A 45 -23.50 -5.59 -16.59
C ALA A 45 -22.66 -6.46 -15.65
N LEU A 46 -21.57 -5.89 -15.10
CA LEU A 46 -20.70 -6.61 -14.16
C LEU A 46 -21.47 -7.03 -12.89
N PHE A 47 -22.11 -6.09 -12.21
CA PHE A 47 -22.76 -6.36 -10.91
C PHE A 47 -24.00 -7.25 -11.07
N SER A 48 -24.83 -7.02 -12.07
CA SER A 48 -26.08 -7.78 -12.24
C SER A 48 -25.87 -9.20 -12.80
N ARG A 49 -24.80 -9.46 -13.58
CA ARG A 49 -24.63 -10.72 -14.30
C ARG A 49 -23.44 -11.58 -13.84
N HIS A 50 -22.37 -10.97 -13.33
CA HIS A 50 -21.12 -11.69 -13.07
C HIS A 50 -20.62 -11.63 -11.63
N LEU A 51 -20.52 -10.44 -11.03
CA LEU A 51 -19.90 -10.22 -9.73
C LEU A 51 -20.62 -10.99 -8.61
N ARG A 52 -19.91 -11.87 -7.92
CA ARG A 52 -20.45 -12.66 -6.79
C ARG A 52 -20.04 -11.98 -5.48
N VAL A 53 -20.95 -11.22 -4.91
CA VAL A 53 -20.81 -10.54 -3.62
C VAL A 53 -22.06 -10.74 -2.80
N ASP A 54 -21.93 -10.85 -1.48
CA ASP A 54 -23.06 -10.86 -0.55
C ASP A 54 -23.11 -9.52 0.20
N PRO A 55 -24.06 -8.62 -0.12
CA PRO A 55 -24.15 -7.32 0.55
C PRO A 55 -24.38 -7.41 2.06
N LYS A 56 -24.85 -8.56 2.58
CA LYS A 56 -25.07 -8.81 4.01
C LYS A 56 -23.83 -9.34 4.71
N ASP A 57 -22.85 -9.87 3.96
CA ASP A 57 -21.53 -10.25 4.43
C ASP A 57 -20.47 -9.76 3.44
N PRO A 58 -20.21 -8.44 3.41
CA PRO A 58 -19.29 -7.82 2.44
C PRO A 58 -17.83 -8.24 2.61
N GLU A 59 -17.48 -8.89 3.73
CA GLU A 59 -16.13 -9.41 4.01
C GLU A 59 -16.01 -10.93 3.72
N TRP A 60 -17.03 -11.57 3.16
CA TRP A 60 -16.98 -12.97 2.75
C TRP A 60 -15.70 -13.30 1.98
N SER A 61 -14.92 -14.25 2.46
CA SER A 61 -13.53 -14.48 2.00
C SER A 61 -13.46 -14.89 0.52
N ASN A 62 -14.45 -15.65 0.00
CA ASN A 62 -14.47 -16.13 -1.39
C ASN A 62 -15.36 -15.27 -2.32
N ARG A 63 -15.69 -14.02 -1.92
CA ARG A 63 -16.36 -13.06 -2.81
C ARG A 63 -15.48 -12.67 -3.98
N ASP A 64 -16.04 -12.34 -5.12
CA ASP A 64 -15.32 -11.63 -6.17
C ASP A 64 -14.90 -10.24 -5.67
N ARG A 65 -13.80 -9.72 -6.19
CA ARG A 65 -13.27 -8.39 -5.85
C ARG A 65 -13.54 -7.42 -6.98
N PHE A 66 -13.99 -6.21 -6.64
CA PHE A 66 -14.11 -5.12 -7.60
C PHE A 66 -13.28 -3.90 -7.17
N VAL A 67 -12.33 -3.50 -8.01
CA VAL A 67 -11.50 -2.32 -7.78
C VAL A 67 -11.85 -1.23 -8.79
N LEU A 68 -12.34 -0.09 -8.32
CA LEU A 68 -12.48 1.10 -9.14
C LEU A 68 -11.14 1.85 -9.17
N SER A 69 -10.25 1.53 -10.13
CA SER A 69 -8.96 2.21 -10.28
C SER A 69 -9.16 3.68 -10.69
N ALA A 70 -10.09 3.95 -11.59
CA ALA A 70 -10.56 5.29 -11.91
C ALA A 70 -11.39 5.88 -10.75
N GLY A 71 -10.74 6.10 -9.60
CA GLY A 71 -11.41 6.43 -8.33
C GLY A 71 -12.28 7.69 -8.37
N HIS A 72 -12.09 8.57 -9.34
CA HIS A 72 -12.96 9.72 -9.57
C HIS A 72 -14.41 9.31 -9.93
N GLY A 73 -14.65 8.06 -10.37
CA GLY A 73 -15.98 7.48 -10.58
C GLY A 73 -16.72 7.08 -9.30
N SER A 74 -16.30 7.53 -8.13
CA SER A 74 -16.83 7.15 -6.82
C SER A 74 -18.34 7.31 -6.67
N ALA A 75 -18.95 8.35 -7.27
CA ALA A 75 -20.40 8.55 -7.22
C ALA A 75 -21.16 7.39 -7.87
N LEU A 76 -20.67 6.87 -9.02
CA LEU A 76 -21.26 5.68 -9.66
C LEU A 76 -21.06 4.43 -8.79
N LEU A 77 -19.88 4.24 -8.19
CA LEU A 77 -19.64 3.11 -7.31
C LEU A 77 -20.58 3.13 -6.11
N TYR A 78 -20.74 4.27 -5.44
CA TYR A 78 -21.65 4.37 -4.29
C TYR A 78 -23.11 4.19 -4.67
N ALA A 79 -23.55 4.74 -5.81
CA ALA A 79 -24.89 4.48 -6.35
C ALA A 79 -25.10 2.98 -6.62
N MET A 80 -24.10 2.30 -7.23
CA MET A 80 -24.15 0.87 -7.51
C MET A 80 -24.20 0.03 -6.23
N LEU A 81 -23.36 0.33 -5.24
CA LEU A 81 -23.36 -0.38 -3.95
C LEU A 81 -24.68 -0.20 -3.20
N HIS A 82 -25.27 1.02 -3.21
CA HIS A 82 -26.59 1.25 -2.64
C HIS A 82 -27.67 0.42 -3.34
N VAL A 83 -27.69 0.44 -4.68
CA VAL A 83 -28.65 -0.34 -5.49
C VAL A 83 -28.47 -1.84 -5.25
N SER A 84 -27.25 -2.30 -5.04
CA SER A 84 -26.90 -3.71 -4.77
C SER A 84 -27.22 -4.19 -3.36
N GLY A 85 -27.76 -3.33 -2.46
CA GLY A 85 -28.21 -3.72 -1.13
C GLY A 85 -27.12 -3.71 -0.03
N PHE A 86 -25.95 -3.13 -0.29
CA PHE A 86 -24.94 -2.89 0.75
C PHE A 86 -25.47 -1.88 1.80
N ASP A 87 -24.86 -1.87 3.00
CA ASP A 87 -25.21 -0.93 4.08
C ASP A 87 -24.77 0.50 3.75
N LEU A 88 -25.45 1.08 2.80
CA LEU A 88 -25.26 2.44 2.31
C LEU A 88 -26.62 3.05 2.02
N SER A 89 -27.08 3.98 2.84
CA SER A 89 -28.42 4.57 2.72
C SER A 89 -28.47 5.69 1.69
N ILE A 90 -29.68 6.01 1.23
CA ILE A 90 -29.89 7.18 0.35
C ILE A 90 -29.44 8.50 1.03
N ASN A 91 -29.50 8.54 2.37
CA ASN A 91 -29.02 9.69 3.12
C ASN A 91 -27.50 9.80 3.08
N ASP A 92 -26.78 8.67 3.08
CA ASP A 92 -25.33 8.66 2.88
C ASP A 92 -24.96 9.17 1.48
N LEU A 93 -25.71 8.78 0.44
CA LEU A 93 -25.54 9.29 -0.92
C LEU A 93 -25.80 10.82 -1.00
N LYS A 94 -26.82 11.31 -0.31
CA LYS A 94 -27.11 12.77 -0.21
C LYS A 94 -25.98 13.56 0.48
N ASN A 95 -25.15 12.87 1.28
CA ASN A 95 -24.00 13.47 1.97
C ASN A 95 -22.65 13.24 1.25
N PHE A 96 -22.69 12.88 -0.04
CA PHE A 96 -21.49 12.70 -0.85
C PHE A 96 -20.52 13.86 -0.72
N ARG A 97 -19.24 13.59 -0.46
CA ARG A 97 -18.16 14.57 -0.27
C ARG A 97 -18.37 15.55 0.91
N ARG A 98 -19.26 15.24 1.86
CA ARG A 98 -19.39 16.03 3.08
C ARG A 98 -18.43 15.52 4.15
N PHE A 99 -17.89 16.46 4.95
CA PHE A 99 -17.00 16.09 6.06
C PHE A 99 -17.69 15.10 7.01
N GLY A 100 -17.00 14.00 7.32
CA GLY A 100 -17.51 12.95 8.19
C GLY A 100 -18.58 12.02 7.57
N SER A 101 -18.88 12.15 6.26
CA SER A 101 -19.81 11.24 5.57
C SER A 101 -19.18 9.87 5.27
N LYS A 102 -20.02 8.84 5.10
CA LYS A 102 -19.59 7.52 4.62
C LYS A 102 -19.11 7.55 3.16
N THR A 103 -19.45 8.58 2.37
CA THR A 103 -19.22 8.67 0.93
C THR A 103 -18.19 9.74 0.57
N PRO A 104 -16.88 9.47 0.79
CA PRO A 104 -15.80 10.39 0.48
C PRO A 104 -15.69 10.65 -1.04
N GLY A 105 -14.89 11.64 -1.42
CA GLY A 105 -14.74 12.08 -2.81
C GLY A 105 -14.14 11.05 -3.77
N HIS A 106 -13.34 10.14 -3.25
CA HIS A 106 -12.79 8.98 -3.92
C HIS A 106 -13.00 7.77 -3.01
N PRO A 107 -13.00 6.53 -3.53
CA PRO A 107 -13.23 5.35 -2.70
C PRO A 107 -12.19 5.22 -1.59
N GLU A 108 -12.63 5.05 -0.35
CA GLU A 108 -11.79 4.80 0.81
C GLU A 108 -12.24 3.49 1.48
N ARG A 109 -11.34 2.51 1.53
CA ARG A 109 -11.61 1.21 2.18
C ARG A 109 -11.91 1.43 3.67
N GLY A 110 -12.94 0.74 4.15
CA GLY A 110 -13.42 0.84 5.53
C GLY A 110 -14.47 1.93 5.78
N HIS A 111 -14.73 2.82 4.80
CA HIS A 111 -15.82 3.81 4.88
C HIS A 111 -17.15 3.26 4.39
N VAL A 112 -17.14 2.53 3.27
CA VAL A 112 -18.33 1.92 2.68
C VAL A 112 -18.09 0.42 2.54
N PRO A 113 -18.99 -0.44 3.05
CA PRO A 113 -18.95 -1.87 2.76
C PRO A 113 -19.00 -2.15 1.25
N GLY A 114 -18.14 -3.04 0.76
CA GLY A 114 -18.02 -3.35 -0.67
C GLY A 114 -16.96 -2.48 -1.41
N VAL A 115 -16.33 -1.50 -0.76
CA VAL A 115 -15.15 -0.82 -1.29
C VAL A 115 -13.90 -1.61 -0.95
N GLU A 116 -13.31 -2.25 -1.96
CA GLU A 116 -12.18 -3.17 -1.79
C GLU A 116 -10.82 -2.46 -1.63
N ALA A 117 -10.66 -1.28 -2.22
CA ALA A 117 -9.41 -0.53 -2.19
C ALA A 117 -9.63 0.98 -2.17
N THR A 118 -8.76 1.70 -1.49
CA THR A 118 -8.68 3.15 -1.58
C THR A 118 -7.98 3.53 -2.89
N THR A 119 -8.67 4.29 -3.73
CA THR A 119 -8.17 4.76 -5.02
C THR A 119 -8.35 6.27 -5.17
N GLY A 120 -7.91 6.80 -6.30
CA GLY A 120 -7.87 8.25 -6.57
C GLY A 120 -6.55 8.65 -7.20
N PRO A 121 -5.37 8.26 -6.64
CA PRO A 121 -4.12 8.29 -7.40
C PRO A 121 -4.19 7.25 -8.52
N LEU A 122 -4.27 7.73 -9.77
CA LEU A 122 -4.47 6.89 -10.96
C LEU A 122 -3.39 5.81 -11.12
N GLY A 123 -3.75 4.68 -11.69
CA GLY A 123 -2.87 3.53 -11.94
C GLY A 123 -2.60 2.65 -10.72
N GLN A 124 -2.75 3.12 -9.49
CA GLN A 124 -2.50 2.26 -8.32
C GLN A 124 -3.59 1.21 -8.11
N GLY A 125 -4.82 1.49 -8.54
CA GLY A 125 -5.93 0.54 -8.44
C GLY A 125 -5.69 -0.74 -9.25
N ILE A 126 -5.20 -0.63 -10.49
CA ILE A 126 -4.86 -1.81 -11.30
C ILE A 126 -3.73 -2.61 -10.65
N GLY A 127 -2.71 -1.95 -10.06
CA GLY A 127 -1.64 -2.65 -9.34
C GLY A 127 -2.17 -3.41 -8.12
N MET A 128 -3.11 -2.83 -7.35
CA MET A 128 -3.77 -3.53 -6.24
C MET A 128 -4.64 -4.70 -6.73
N ALA A 129 -5.36 -4.54 -7.85
CA ALA A 129 -6.13 -5.63 -8.46
C ALA A 129 -5.23 -6.81 -8.89
N VAL A 130 -4.05 -6.53 -9.45
CA VAL A 130 -3.03 -7.55 -9.76
C VAL A 130 -2.61 -8.28 -8.49
N GLY A 131 -2.38 -7.56 -7.39
CA GLY A 131 -2.04 -8.16 -6.10
C GLY A 131 -3.16 -9.04 -5.53
N MET A 132 -4.43 -8.64 -5.66
CA MET A 132 -5.57 -9.46 -5.24
C MET A 132 -5.68 -10.75 -6.06
N ALA A 133 -5.52 -10.68 -7.38
CA ALA A 133 -5.54 -11.85 -8.24
C ALA A 133 -4.36 -12.81 -7.98
N LEU A 134 -3.18 -12.26 -7.66
CA LEU A 134 -2.02 -13.07 -7.25
C LEU A 134 -2.28 -13.78 -5.92
N ALA A 135 -2.89 -13.10 -4.95
CA ALA A 135 -3.25 -13.69 -3.66
C ALA A 135 -4.30 -14.80 -3.83
N GLU A 136 -5.32 -14.58 -4.64
CA GLU A 136 -6.31 -15.62 -4.96
C GLU A 136 -5.64 -16.88 -5.50
N ARG A 137 -4.81 -16.76 -6.56
CA ARG A 137 -4.12 -17.91 -7.16
C ARG A 137 -3.24 -18.65 -6.15
N THR A 138 -2.50 -17.90 -5.34
CA THR A 138 -1.60 -18.46 -4.33
C THR A 138 -2.37 -19.21 -3.25
N LEU A 139 -3.44 -18.63 -2.74
CA LEU A 139 -4.29 -19.26 -1.72
C LEU A 139 -5.07 -20.44 -2.29
N ALA A 140 -5.60 -20.33 -3.51
CA ALA A 140 -6.27 -21.43 -4.20
C ALA A 140 -5.34 -22.66 -4.35
N ALA A 141 -4.09 -22.44 -4.76
CA ALA A 141 -3.11 -23.53 -4.88
C ALA A 141 -2.75 -24.19 -3.55
N ARG A 142 -2.80 -23.43 -2.45
CA ARG A 142 -2.46 -23.93 -1.11
C ARG A 142 -3.65 -24.59 -0.42
N LEU A 143 -4.83 -24.02 -0.52
CA LEU A 143 -6.01 -24.39 0.28
C LEU A 143 -6.97 -25.34 -0.44
N ASN A 144 -7.04 -25.31 -1.76
CA ASN A 144 -7.98 -26.14 -2.54
C ASN A 144 -7.55 -27.61 -2.69
N LYS A 145 -6.88 -28.17 -1.69
CA LYS A 145 -6.37 -29.56 -1.74
C LYS A 145 -7.49 -30.60 -1.69
N LYS A 146 -8.53 -30.36 -0.87
CA LYS A 146 -9.64 -31.28 -0.65
C LYS A 146 -11.00 -30.71 -1.03
N ALA A 147 -11.16 -29.41 -0.94
CA ALA A 147 -12.36 -28.68 -1.29
C ALA A 147 -12.01 -27.36 -1.97
N LYS A 148 -12.86 -26.90 -2.86
CA LYS A 148 -12.64 -25.64 -3.60
C LYS A 148 -13.10 -24.43 -2.76
N VAL A 149 -12.26 -24.03 -1.81
CA VAL A 149 -12.55 -22.97 -0.83
C VAL A 149 -12.16 -21.56 -1.29
N VAL A 150 -11.23 -21.45 -2.27
CA VAL A 150 -10.82 -20.17 -2.87
C VAL A 150 -11.01 -20.26 -4.38
N ASP A 151 -12.00 -19.52 -4.91
CA ASP A 151 -12.31 -19.52 -6.34
C ASP A 151 -13.13 -18.28 -6.69
N HIS A 152 -12.45 -17.15 -6.85
CA HIS A 152 -13.11 -15.88 -7.19
C HIS A 152 -12.29 -15.08 -8.18
N PHE A 153 -12.96 -14.15 -8.85
CA PHE A 153 -12.36 -13.24 -9.82
C PHE A 153 -12.05 -11.89 -9.16
N THR A 154 -11.06 -11.21 -9.73
CA THR A 154 -10.80 -9.79 -9.47
C THR A 154 -11.13 -8.99 -10.73
N TYR A 155 -12.04 -8.05 -10.60
CA TYR A 155 -12.43 -7.11 -11.63
C TYR A 155 -11.86 -5.74 -11.32
N CYS A 156 -11.39 -5.03 -12.34
CA CYS A 156 -10.85 -3.67 -12.19
C CYS A 156 -11.40 -2.76 -13.28
N LEU A 157 -11.93 -1.60 -12.91
CA LEU A 157 -12.33 -0.58 -13.87
C LEU A 157 -11.25 0.50 -13.94
N VAL A 158 -10.74 0.72 -15.15
CA VAL A 158 -9.70 1.71 -15.46
C VAL A 158 -10.19 2.71 -16.52
N GLY A 159 -9.62 3.90 -16.52
CA GLY A 159 -9.82 4.90 -17.59
C GLY A 159 -8.52 5.18 -18.36
N ASP A 160 -8.59 6.07 -19.36
CA ASP A 160 -7.43 6.51 -20.12
C ASP A 160 -6.27 6.98 -19.25
N GLY A 161 -6.57 7.78 -18.21
CA GLY A 161 -5.57 8.30 -17.28
C GLY A 161 -4.86 7.22 -16.47
N ASP A 162 -5.57 6.18 -16.01
CA ASP A 162 -4.94 5.03 -15.35
C ASP A 162 -3.92 4.36 -16.27
N LEU A 163 -4.24 4.24 -17.55
CA LEU A 163 -3.40 3.53 -18.51
C LEU A 163 -2.27 4.38 -19.08
N MET A 164 -2.24 5.70 -18.84
CA MET A 164 -1.10 6.57 -19.09
C MET A 164 -0.02 6.44 -18.00
N GLU A 165 -0.42 6.15 -16.76
CA GLU A 165 0.51 6.04 -15.63
C GLU A 165 1.52 4.91 -15.82
N GLY A 166 2.80 5.17 -15.47
CA GLY A 166 3.88 4.18 -15.56
C GLY A 166 3.59 2.89 -14.79
N ILE A 167 2.97 3.02 -13.61
CA ILE A 167 2.59 1.87 -12.77
C ILE A 167 1.67 0.88 -13.50
N SER A 168 0.79 1.33 -14.40
CA SER A 168 -0.08 0.44 -15.16
C SER A 168 0.71 -0.46 -16.14
N HIS A 169 1.82 0.05 -16.71
CA HIS A 169 2.73 -0.73 -17.55
C HIS A 169 3.46 -1.80 -16.73
N GLU A 170 3.98 -1.42 -15.56
CA GLU A 170 4.68 -2.33 -14.65
C GLU A 170 3.75 -3.46 -14.18
N ALA A 171 2.55 -3.09 -13.67
CA ALA A 171 1.58 -4.03 -13.13
C ALA A 171 1.01 -4.97 -14.21
N ALA A 172 0.66 -4.43 -15.39
CA ALA A 172 0.13 -5.23 -16.49
C ALA A 172 1.17 -6.22 -17.05
N SER A 173 2.43 -5.78 -17.22
CA SER A 173 3.52 -6.66 -17.64
C SER A 173 3.76 -7.78 -16.62
N PHE A 174 3.74 -7.47 -15.32
CA PHE A 174 3.84 -8.48 -14.26
C PHE A 174 2.68 -9.47 -14.31
N ALA A 175 1.43 -8.99 -14.42
CA ALA A 175 0.23 -9.84 -14.44
C ALA A 175 0.21 -10.79 -15.63
N GLY A 176 0.65 -10.35 -16.81
CA GLY A 176 0.77 -11.19 -18.00
C GLY A 176 1.83 -12.27 -17.82
N ASN A 177 3.01 -11.89 -17.29
CA ASN A 177 4.08 -12.85 -16.97
C ASN A 177 3.64 -13.91 -15.95
N GLN A 178 2.80 -13.51 -15.00
CA GLN A 178 2.22 -14.40 -13.98
C GLN A 178 0.96 -15.15 -14.48
N ARG A 179 0.46 -14.90 -15.70
CA ARG A 179 -0.75 -15.52 -16.26
C ARG A 179 -1.95 -15.50 -15.32
N LEU A 180 -2.26 -14.33 -14.71
CA LEU A 180 -3.32 -14.19 -13.72
C LEU A 180 -4.72 -14.25 -14.36
N SER A 181 -5.16 -15.43 -14.73
CA SER A 181 -6.38 -15.67 -15.53
C SER A 181 -7.69 -15.21 -14.88
N LYS A 182 -7.69 -15.00 -13.56
CA LYS A 182 -8.88 -14.47 -12.83
C LYS A 182 -8.86 -12.97 -12.65
N LEU A 183 -7.94 -12.25 -13.32
CA LEU A 183 -7.93 -10.80 -13.40
C LEU A 183 -8.59 -10.34 -14.70
N ILE A 184 -9.68 -9.56 -14.57
CA ILE A 184 -10.42 -8.99 -15.71
C ILE A 184 -10.47 -7.47 -15.53
N VAL A 185 -9.91 -6.74 -16.48
CA VAL A 185 -9.87 -5.28 -16.51
C VAL A 185 -10.88 -4.76 -17.51
N LEU A 186 -11.82 -3.94 -17.05
CA LEU A 186 -12.77 -3.19 -17.88
C LEU A 186 -12.16 -1.80 -18.14
N TYR A 187 -11.90 -1.48 -19.38
CA TYR A 187 -11.32 -0.21 -19.77
C TYR A 187 -12.39 0.73 -20.35
N ASP A 188 -12.72 1.79 -19.61
CA ASP A 188 -13.57 2.89 -20.07
C ASP A 188 -12.78 3.76 -21.06
N SER A 189 -12.86 3.37 -22.33
CA SER A 189 -12.17 4.01 -23.45
C SER A 189 -13.04 5.10 -24.06
N ASN A 190 -12.95 6.31 -23.50
CA ASN A 190 -13.80 7.44 -23.91
C ASN A 190 -13.04 8.57 -24.62
N ASP A 191 -11.74 8.42 -24.84
CA ASP A 191 -10.85 9.34 -25.54
C ASP A 191 -10.76 10.76 -24.95
N VAL A 192 -11.10 10.93 -23.63
CA VAL A 192 -11.11 12.25 -22.98
C VAL A 192 -10.40 12.20 -21.64
N SER A 193 -9.51 13.16 -21.42
CA SER A 193 -8.87 13.45 -20.14
C SER A 193 -9.34 14.81 -19.59
N LEU A 194 -8.83 15.22 -18.41
CA LEU A 194 -9.20 16.49 -17.77
C LEU A 194 -8.94 17.71 -18.68
N ASP A 195 -7.83 17.71 -19.41
CA ASP A 195 -7.41 18.85 -20.25
C ASP A 195 -7.99 18.82 -21.67
N GLY A 196 -8.71 17.77 -22.06
CA GLY A 196 -9.29 17.65 -23.41
C GLY A 196 -9.18 16.24 -24.00
N PRO A 197 -9.15 16.11 -25.34
CA PRO A 197 -9.02 14.82 -25.98
C PRO A 197 -7.76 14.07 -25.52
N ALA A 198 -7.89 12.81 -25.15
CA ALA A 198 -6.77 11.97 -24.72
C ALA A 198 -5.68 11.87 -25.80
N SER A 199 -6.07 11.90 -27.07
CA SER A 199 -5.16 11.86 -28.21
C SER A 199 -4.10 12.98 -28.27
N ARG A 200 -4.23 14.02 -27.41
CA ARG A 200 -3.19 15.06 -27.25
C ARG A 200 -1.90 14.49 -26.65
N SER A 201 -2.00 13.49 -25.78
CA SER A 201 -0.88 12.90 -25.05
C SER A 201 -0.85 11.38 -25.10
N PHE A 202 -1.94 10.72 -25.51
CA PHE A 202 -2.08 9.26 -25.48
C PHE A 202 -2.72 8.75 -26.77
N ARG A 203 -1.88 8.16 -27.64
CA ARG A 203 -2.28 7.55 -28.91
C ARG A 203 -1.88 6.08 -28.98
N THR A 204 -1.60 5.48 -27.82
CA THR A 204 -1.20 4.09 -27.72
C THR A 204 -2.38 3.19 -28.05
N ASP A 205 -2.15 2.21 -28.93
CA ASP A 205 -3.07 1.09 -29.08
C ASP A 205 -2.96 0.21 -27.84
N VAL A 206 -3.94 0.40 -26.93
CA VAL A 206 -3.91 -0.23 -25.59
C VAL A 206 -4.06 -1.75 -25.72
N CYS A 207 -4.94 -2.24 -26.61
CA CYS A 207 -5.13 -3.67 -26.82
C CYS A 207 -3.82 -4.33 -27.25
N ARG A 208 -3.14 -3.80 -28.27
CA ARG A 208 -1.84 -4.34 -28.72
C ARG A 208 -0.77 -4.27 -27.64
N ARG A 209 -0.76 -3.21 -26.85
CA ARG A 209 0.16 -3.09 -25.70
C ARG A 209 -0.06 -4.23 -24.72
N PHE A 210 -1.31 -4.51 -24.33
CA PHE A 210 -1.64 -5.58 -23.40
C PHE A 210 -1.42 -6.98 -23.99
N GLU A 211 -1.69 -7.17 -25.29
CA GLU A 211 -1.32 -8.39 -26.00
C GLU A 211 0.18 -8.68 -25.92
N SER A 212 1.03 -7.65 -26.07
CA SER A 212 2.48 -7.79 -25.93
C SER A 212 2.93 -8.17 -24.52
N TYR A 213 2.10 -7.90 -23.50
CA TYR A 213 2.31 -8.37 -22.12
C TYR A 213 1.78 -9.80 -21.88
N GLY A 214 1.13 -10.43 -22.85
CA GLY A 214 0.58 -11.77 -22.74
C GLY A 214 -0.86 -11.83 -22.25
N TRP A 215 -1.61 -10.73 -22.34
CA TRP A 215 -3.04 -10.68 -21.99
C TRP A 215 -3.94 -11.15 -23.14
N ASP A 216 -5.15 -11.61 -22.80
CA ASP A 216 -6.29 -11.65 -23.73
C ASP A 216 -6.88 -10.25 -23.85
N THR A 217 -7.19 -9.81 -25.06
CA THR A 217 -7.81 -8.50 -25.30
C THR A 217 -9.10 -8.62 -26.09
N GLN A 218 -10.07 -7.79 -25.77
CA GLN A 218 -11.36 -7.75 -26.42
C GLN A 218 -11.80 -6.31 -26.62
N LEU A 219 -12.55 -6.04 -27.69
CA LEU A 219 -13.13 -4.74 -27.99
C LEU A 219 -14.66 -4.85 -27.97
N VAL A 220 -15.31 -4.03 -27.14
CA VAL A 220 -16.74 -3.74 -27.16
C VAL A 220 -16.93 -2.39 -27.83
N ALA A 221 -17.49 -2.40 -29.03
CA ALA A 221 -17.61 -1.21 -29.87
C ALA A 221 -18.70 -0.23 -29.40
N ASN A 222 -19.73 -0.72 -28.70
CA ASN A 222 -20.81 0.06 -28.14
C ASN A 222 -20.93 -0.17 -26.62
N GLY A 223 -20.36 0.72 -25.83
CA GLY A 223 -20.40 0.64 -24.36
C GLY A 223 -21.81 0.82 -23.75
N ASN A 224 -22.86 1.06 -24.51
CA ASN A 224 -24.24 1.01 -24.05
C ASN A 224 -24.94 -0.34 -24.34
N ASP A 225 -24.29 -1.25 -25.07
CA ASP A 225 -24.81 -2.61 -25.33
C ASP A 225 -24.40 -3.54 -24.17
N VAL A 226 -25.31 -3.70 -23.19
CA VAL A 226 -25.10 -4.54 -22.01
C VAL A 226 -24.85 -6.01 -22.38
N ASP A 227 -25.48 -6.50 -23.45
CA ASP A 227 -25.30 -7.89 -23.88
C ASP A 227 -23.96 -8.12 -24.58
N GLU A 228 -23.41 -7.10 -25.25
CA GLU A 228 -22.05 -7.17 -25.80
C GLU A 228 -20.99 -7.19 -24.68
N ILE A 229 -21.17 -6.34 -23.65
CA ILE A 229 -20.32 -6.31 -22.45
C ILE A 229 -20.39 -7.66 -21.71
N ASP A 230 -21.58 -8.19 -21.51
CA ASP A 230 -21.82 -9.48 -20.85
C ASP A 230 -21.06 -10.61 -21.57
N ARG A 231 -21.23 -10.73 -22.89
CA ARG A 231 -20.50 -11.74 -23.70
C ARG A 231 -18.99 -11.59 -23.61
N ALA A 232 -18.49 -10.36 -23.56
CA ALA A 232 -17.05 -10.10 -23.42
C ALA A 232 -16.53 -10.56 -22.05
N ILE A 233 -17.24 -10.25 -20.96
CA ILE A 233 -16.89 -10.72 -19.62
C ILE A 233 -16.96 -12.25 -19.53
N GLU A 234 -18.01 -12.87 -20.09
CA GLU A 234 -18.15 -14.33 -20.15
C GLU A 234 -16.98 -15.01 -20.88
N LYS A 235 -16.50 -14.42 -21.98
CA LYS A 235 -15.35 -14.91 -22.71
C LYS A 235 -14.08 -14.75 -21.89
N ALA A 236 -13.86 -13.58 -21.27
CA ALA A 236 -12.72 -13.31 -20.41
C ALA A 236 -12.61 -14.29 -19.22
N ARG A 237 -13.72 -14.71 -18.65
CA ARG A 237 -13.77 -15.71 -17.55
C ARG A 237 -13.33 -17.11 -17.95
N LYS A 238 -13.18 -17.39 -19.24
CA LYS A 238 -12.84 -18.72 -19.80
C LYS A 238 -11.40 -18.81 -20.31
N THR A 239 -10.68 -17.69 -20.32
CA THR A 239 -9.27 -17.66 -20.77
C THR A 239 -8.32 -18.08 -19.65
N ASP A 240 -7.14 -18.56 -20.06
CA ASP A 240 -6.03 -18.90 -19.16
C ASP A 240 -5.04 -17.74 -18.93
N LYS A 241 -5.43 -16.52 -19.32
CA LYS A 241 -4.65 -15.28 -19.26
C LYS A 241 -5.43 -14.18 -18.56
N PRO A 242 -4.77 -13.16 -18.01
CA PRO A 242 -5.49 -11.96 -17.60
C PRO A 242 -6.13 -11.31 -18.83
N SER A 243 -7.30 -10.66 -18.64
CA SER A 243 -8.08 -10.11 -19.76
C SER A 243 -8.26 -8.60 -19.63
N LEU A 244 -8.09 -7.88 -20.74
CA LEU A 244 -8.48 -6.49 -20.89
C LEU A 244 -9.67 -6.42 -21.86
N ILE A 245 -10.77 -5.81 -21.43
CA ILE A 245 -11.93 -5.52 -22.26
C ILE A 245 -11.97 -4.02 -22.49
N GLU A 246 -11.56 -3.58 -23.69
CA GLU A 246 -11.71 -2.19 -24.10
C GLU A 246 -13.17 -1.92 -24.47
N ILE A 247 -13.82 -1.02 -23.75
CA ILE A 247 -15.22 -0.67 -23.92
C ILE A 247 -15.30 0.78 -24.38
N LYS A 248 -15.72 0.98 -25.64
CA LYS A 248 -15.89 2.33 -26.20
C LYS A 248 -17.10 3.00 -25.62
N THR A 249 -16.87 4.07 -24.88
CA THR A 249 -17.93 4.84 -24.22
C THR A 249 -17.94 6.30 -24.68
N THR A 250 -18.95 7.04 -24.24
CA THR A 250 -19.00 8.48 -24.40
C THR A 250 -19.00 9.12 -23.02
N ILE A 251 -17.93 9.84 -22.69
CA ILE A 251 -17.87 10.59 -21.43
C ILE A 251 -19.08 11.52 -21.33
N GLY A 252 -19.78 11.50 -20.20
CA GLY A 252 -20.93 12.35 -20.01
C GLY A 252 -22.14 11.98 -20.89
N PHE A 253 -22.35 10.70 -21.23
CA PHE A 253 -23.45 10.23 -22.07
C PHE A 253 -24.79 10.83 -21.62
N GLY A 254 -25.53 11.42 -22.56
CA GLY A 254 -26.81 12.10 -22.31
C GLY A 254 -26.70 13.56 -21.81
N ALA A 255 -25.54 14.02 -21.36
CA ALA A 255 -25.36 15.42 -20.95
C ALA A 255 -25.24 16.38 -22.15
N ASP A 256 -25.43 17.69 -21.91
CA ASP A 256 -25.36 18.73 -22.95
C ASP A 256 -23.98 18.80 -23.63
N LYS A 257 -22.92 18.53 -22.87
CA LYS A 257 -21.53 18.57 -23.32
C LYS A 257 -20.90 17.17 -23.37
N ALA A 258 -21.70 16.15 -23.66
CA ALA A 258 -21.22 14.77 -23.83
C ALA A 258 -20.05 14.72 -24.84
N GLY A 259 -19.08 13.85 -24.62
CA GLY A 259 -17.89 13.68 -25.47
C GLY A 259 -16.83 14.78 -25.30
N THR A 260 -16.97 15.66 -24.31
CA THR A 260 -16.00 16.72 -24.04
C THR A 260 -15.48 16.69 -22.60
N ASN A 261 -14.32 17.32 -22.37
CA ASN A 261 -13.74 17.44 -21.03
C ASN A 261 -14.56 18.35 -20.09
N ALA A 262 -15.51 19.13 -20.59
CA ALA A 262 -16.36 19.99 -19.79
C ALA A 262 -17.27 19.21 -18.81
N VAL A 263 -17.52 17.92 -19.06
CA VAL A 263 -18.27 17.04 -18.15
C VAL A 263 -17.35 16.13 -17.32
N HIS A 264 -16.02 16.28 -17.43
CA HIS A 264 -15.09 15.40 -16.73
C HIS A 264 -15.20 15.58 -15.21
N GLY A 265 -14.97 16.79 -14.70
CA GLY A 265 -14.79 17.04 -13.26
C GLY A 265 -15.64 18.20 -12.69
N ALA A 266 -16.75 18.56 -13.35
CA ALA A 266 -17.65 19.62 -12.90
C ALA A 266 -19.11 19.13 -12.89
N PRO A 267 -19.93 19.56 -11.89
CA PRO A 267 -21.36 19.32 -11.90
C PRO A 267 -22.03 19.81 -13.17
N LEU A 268 -23.12 19.16 -13.59
CA LEU A 268 -23.85 19.52 -14.81
C LEU A 268 -24.62 20.86 -14.68
N GLY A 269 -24.87 21.31 -13.44
CA GLY A 269 -25.81 22.38 -13.12
C GLY A 269 -27.26 21.89 -13.08
N GLU A 270 -28.16 22.64 -12.44
CA GLU A 270 -29.57 22.24 -12.29
C GLU A 270 -30.24 22.02 -13.65
N ASN A 271 -30.07 22.98 -14.60
CA ASN A 271 -30.62 22.86 -15.95
C ASN A 271 -30.00 21.66 -16.72
N GLY A 272 -28.68 21.43 -16.56
CA GLY A 272 -28.00 20.30 -17.20
C GLY A 272 -28.50 18.94 -16.67
N LEU A 273 -28.80 18.86 -15.38
CA LEU A 273 -29.40 17.65 -14.78
C LEU A 273 -30.83 17.41 -15.28
N GLU A 274 -31.66 18.45 -15.41
CA GLU A 274 -33.00 18.35 -15.96
C GLU A 274 -32.97 17.94 -17.45
N ASN A 275 -32.07 18.51 -18.25
CA ASN A 275 -31.87 18.10 -19.63
C ASN A 275 -31.41 16.64 -19.74
N LEU A 276 -30.53 16.18 -18.83
CA LEU A 276 -30.10 14.79 -18.76
C LEU A 276 -31.30 13.86 -18.51
N ARG A 277 -32.13 14.16 -17.51
CA ARG A 277 -33.33 13.38 -17.18
C ARG A 277 -34.29 13.28 -18.39
N THR A 278 -34.51 14.40 -19.06
CA THR A 278 -35.35 14.46 -20.27
C THR A 278 -34.82 13.57 -21.39
N ARG A 279 -33.50 13.62 -21.68
CA ARG A 279 -32.88 12.80 -22.74
C ARG A 279 -32.83 11.31 -22.41
N LEU A 280 -32.73 10.97 -21.13
CA LEU A 280 -32.75 9.58 -20.67
C LEU A 280 -34.18 9.06 -20.48
N GLU A 281 -35.20 9.87 -20.78
CA GLU A 281 -36.63 9.56 -20.55
C GLU A 281 -36.87 9.07 -19.11
N TYR A 282 -36.18 9.69 -18.13
CA TYR A 282 -36.20 9.32 -16.72
C TYR A 282 -37.03 10.30 -15.90
N ASP A 283 -38.19 9.84 -15.42
CA ASP A 283 -39.17 10.63 -14.64
C ASP A 283 -39.22 10.28 -13.14
N GLY A 284 -38.35 9.39 -12.67
CA GLY A 284 -38.28 8.96 -11.27
C GLY A 284 -38.03 10.15 -10.31
N PRO A 285 -38.53 10.09 -9.06
CA PRO A 285 -38.25 11.13 -8.06
C PRO A 285 -36.74 11.27 -7.78
N ALA A 286 -36.32 12.46 -7.36
CA ALA A 286 -34.94 12.70 -7.01
C ALA A 286 -34.48 11.83 -5.83
N PHE A 287 -33.23 11.35 -5.89
CA PHE A 287 -32.64 10.45 -4.89
C PHE A 287 -33.49 9.20 -4.61
N THR A 288 -34.01 8.58 -5.66
CA THR A 288 -34.84 7.39 -5.55
C THR A 288 -34.29 6.27 -6.44
N VAL A 289 -34.24 5.07 -5.88
CA VAL A 289 -34.12 3.84 -6.68
C VAL A 289 -35.54 3.38 -7.01
N LEU A 290 -35.83 3.24 -8.30
CA LEU A 290 -37.16 2.82 -8.76
C LEU A 290 -37.47 1.42 -8.26
N PRO A 291 -38.76 1.11 -7.93
CA PRO A 291 -39.13 -0.20 -7.39
C PRO A 291 -38.74 -1.36 -8.30
N GLU A 292 -38.85 -1.20 -9.61
CA GLU A 292 -38.47 -2.19 -10.62
C GLU A 292 -36.96 -2.45 -10.61
N VAL A 293 -36.16 -1.39 -10.49
CA VAL A 293 -34.68 -1.47 -10.39
C VAL A 293 -34.27 -2.16 -9.09
N LYS A 294 -34.92 -1.82 -7.98
CA LYS A 294 -34.69 -2.47 -6.69
C LYS A 294 -35.00 -3.96 -6.74
N ALA A 295 -36.14 -4.35 -7.30
CA ALA A 295 -36.54 -5.77 -7.44
C ALA A 295 -35.57 -6.54 -8.36
N ALA A 296 -35.11 -5.90 -9.45
CA ALA A 296 -34.10 -6.49 -10.32
C ALA A 296 -32.75 -6.69 -9.59
N ALA A 297 -32.27 -5.68 -8.88
CA ALA A 297 -31.02 -5.76 -8.11
C ALA A 297 -31.10 -6.84 -7.01
N GLU A 298 -32.20 -6.91 -6.26
CA GLU A 298 -32.46 -7.98 -5.29
C GLU A 298 -32.33 -9.36 -5.94
N THR A 299 -32.96 -9.57 -7.11
CA THR A 299 -32.93 -10.85 -7.81
C THR A 299 -31.55 -11.17 -8.41
N MET A 300 -30.98 -10.21 -9.13
CA MET A 300 -29.80 -10.42 -9.97
C MET A 300 -28.47 -10.29 -9.19
N ILE A 301 -28.47 -9.58 -8.06
CA ILE A 301 -27.26 -9.32 -7.29
C ILE A 301 -27.35 -9.98 -5.91
N GLU A 302 -28.27 -9.51 -5.04
CA GLU A 302 -28.36 -9.96 -3.64
C GLU A 302 -28.64 -11.47 -3.53
N ASN A 303 -29.70 -11.97 -4.18
CA ASN A 303 -30.09 -13.38 -4.10
C ASN A 303 -29.05 -14.31 -4.75
N ARG A 304 -28.40 -13.87 -5.86
CA ARG A 304 -27.33 -14.63 -6.51
C ARG A 304 -26.10 -14.69 -5.61
N GLY A 305 -25.70 -13.55 -5.03
CA GLY A 305 -24.57 -13.46 -4.12
C GLY A 305 -24.78 -14.27 -2.85
N LYS A 306 -25.95 -14.12 -2.23
CA LYS A 306 -26.34 -14.92 -1.07
C LYS A 306 -26.29 -16.43 -1.37
N LYS A 307 -26.84 -16.85 -2.51
CA LYS A 307 -26.79 -18.25 -2.91
C LYS A 307 -25.35 -18.75 -3.06
N ALA A 308 -24.48 -17.98 -3.73
CA ALA A 308 -23.07 -18.34 -3.90
C ALA A 308 -22.36 -18.44 -2.55
N HIS A 309 -22.67 -17.57 -1.60
CA HIS A 309 -22.14 -17.59 -0.25
C HIS A 309 -22.65 -18.80 0.55
N ASP A 310 -23.95 -19.09 0.51
CA ASP A 310 -24.55 -20.26 1.16
C ASP A 310 -23.99 -21.58 0.59
N ASP A 311 -23.79 -21.66 -0.73
CA ASP A 311 -23.15 -22.81 -1.38
C ASP A 311 -21.68 -22.98 -0.94
N TRP A 312 -20.93 -21.88 -0.81
CA TRP A 312 -19.56 -21.90 -0.28
C TRP A 312 -19.49 -22.32 1.18
N ARG A 313 -20.44 -21.87 2.04
CA ARG A 313 -20.52 -22.34 3.44
C ARG A 313 -20.70 -23.84 3.51
N LYS A 314 -21.53 -24.44 2.66
CA LYS A 314 -21.67 -25.92 2.60
C LYS A 314 -20.35 -26.62 2.27
N VAL A 315 -19.55 -26.03 1.36
CA VAL A 315 -18.20 -26.57 1.06
C VAL A 315 -17.32 -26.57 2.30
N LEU A 316 -17.39 -25.53 3.13
CA LEU A 316 -16.66 -25.49 4.42
C LEU A 316 -17.20 -26.47 5.45
N ASP A 317 -18.54 -26.61 5.56
CA ASP A 317 -19.18 -27.57 6.47
C ASP A 317 -18.81 -29.02 6.09
N ASP A 318 -18.82 -29.34 4.80
CA ASP A 318 -18.42 -30.65 4.27
C ASP A 318 -16.91 -30.90 4.52
N LEU A 319 -16.07 -29.88 4.39
CA LEU A 319 -14.63 -29.97 4.72
C LEU A 319 -14.45 -30.22 6.22
N ALA A 320 -15.14 -29.49 7.08
CA ALA A 320 -15.07 -29.66 8.53
C ALA A 320 -15.49 -31.09 8.95
N ALA A 321 -16.53 -31.64 8.33
CA ALA A 321 -17.01 -32.99 8.60
C ALA A 321 -16.08 -34.09 8.11
N SER A 322 -15.31 -33.84 7.03
CA SER A 322 -14.42 -34.82 6.41
C SER A 322 -12.95 -34.72 6.88
N ASP A 323 -12.49 -33.52 7.26
CA ASP A 323 -11.12 -33.23 7.66
C ASP A 323 -11.05 -31.95 8.50
N GLU A 324 -11.27 -32.08 9.80
CA GLU A 324 -11.28 -30.97 10.77
C GLU A 324 -9.94 -30.20 10.80
N GLU A 325 -8.80 -30.89 10.68
CA GLU A 325 -7.47 -30.25 10.68
C GLU A 325 -7.29 -29.34 9.44
N CYS A 326 -7.66 -29.83 8.26
CA CYS A 326 -7.61 -29.04 7.02
C CYS A 326 -8.60 -27.88 7.05
N PHE A 327 -9.78 -28.05 7.67
CA PHE A 327 -10.75 -26.99 7.88
C PHE A 327 -10.20 -25.89 8.78
N ASP A 328 -9.64 -26.27 9.94
CA ASP A 328 -9.07 -25.33 10.92
C ASP A 328 -7.92 -24.52 10.31
N GLU A 329 -7.01 -25.19 9.58
CA GLU A 329 -5.93 -24.51 8.85
C GLU A 329 -6.49 -23.53 7.82
N THR A 330 -7.48 -23.96 7.03
CA THR A 330 -8.12 -23.13 6.00
C THR A 330 -8.75 -21.88 6.60
N VAL A 331 -9.57 -22.05 7.64
CA VAL A 331 -10.26 -20.94 8.30
C VAL A 331 -9.26 -20.00 8.97
N ALA A 332 -8.21 -20.53 9.60
CA ALA A 332 -7.16 -19.72 10.20
C ALA A 332 -6.47 -18.83 9.14
N VAL A 333 -6.11 -19.38 7.97
CA VAL A 333 -5.48 -18.62 6.88
C VAL A 333 -6.44 -17.58 6.33
N LEU A 334 -7.70 -17.95 6.00
CA LEU A 334 -8.69 -17.02 5.46
C LEU A 334 -9.01 -15.86 6.41
N ASN A 335 -8.97 -16.11 7.73
CA ASN A 335 -9.13 -15.09 8.77
C ASN A 335 -7.83 -14.31 9.09
N GLY A 336 -6.79 -14.45 8.28
CA GLY A 336 -5.52 -13.75 8.46
C GLY A 336 -4.68 -14.31 9.61
N LYS A 337 -4.42 -15.63 9.58
CA LYS A 337 -3.56 -16.33 10.56
C LYS A 337 -2.34 -15.51 10.93
N ARG A 338 -2.19 -15.24 12.22
CA ARG A 338 -1.05 -14.52 12.79
C ARG A 338 -0.19 -15.47 13.60
N CYS A 339 1.09 -15.21 13.58
CA CYS A 339 2.03 -15.84 14.49
C CYS A 339 2.60 -14.75 15.41
N LEU A 340 1.84 -14.41 16.45
CA LEU A 340 2.32 -13.43 17.44
C LEU A 340 3.59 -13.97 18.10
N ASN A 341 4.51 -13.06 18.41
CA ASN A 341 5.80 -13.39 19.01
C ASN A 341 6.57 -14.46 18.21
N ALA A 342 6.48 -14.43 16.89
CA ALA A 342 7.09 -15.42 16.01
C ALA A 342 8.60 -15.59 16.23
N LEU A 343 9.28 -14.56 16.72
CA LEU A 343 10.73 -14.56 16.98
C LEU A 343 11.10 -14.84 18.44
N ASP A 344 10.12 -15.15 19.29
CA ASP A 344 10.42 -15.60 20.66
C ASP A 344 11.30 -16.85 20.62
N GLY A 345 12.35 -16.84 21.45
CA GLY A 345 13.35 -17.92 21.49
C GLY A 345 14.44 -17.84 20.42
N MET A 346 14.39 -16.88 19.49
CA MET A 346 15.53 -16.65 18.61
C MET A 346 16.73 -16.15 19.41
N THR A 347 17.87 -16.85 19.25
CA THR A 347 19.08 -16.57 20.02
C THR A 347 19.56 -15.14 19.77
N ARG A 348 19.81 -14.39 20.86
CA ARG A 348 20.39 -13.07 20.80
C ARG A 348 21.90 -13.14 20.63
N TYR A 349 22.44 -12.18 19.93
CA TYR A 349 23.88 -12.04 19.71
C TYR A 349 24.54 -11.42 20.94
N GLU A 350 25.63 -12.02 21.43
CA GLU A 350 26.41 -11.48 22.56
C GLU A 350 27.68 -10.76 22.08
N SER A 351 28.18 -11.09 20.90
CA SER A 351 29.38 -10.51 20.31
C SER A 351 29.44 -10.74 18.80
N GLY A 352 30.42 -10.13 18.13
CA GLY A 352 30.65 -10.28 16.70
C GLY A 352 30.26 -9.05 15.91
N ALA A 353 30.19 -9.19 14.59
CA ALA A 353 29.73 -8.15 13.68
C ALA A 353 29.05 -8.79 12.47
N GLU A 354 27.88 -8.27 12.10
CA GLU A 354 27.10 -8.74 10.95
C GLU A 354 26.38 -7.58 10.28
N ALA A 355 26.21 -7.64 8.96
CA ALA A 355 25.40 -6.65 8.27
C ALA A 355 23.91 -6.84 8.65
N SER A 356 23.19 -5.75 8.89
CA SER A 356 21.81 -5.85 9.34
C SER A 356 20.90 -6.52 8.29
N ARG A 357 21.19 -6.42 6.98
CA ARG A 357 20.51 -7.18 5.93
C ARG A 357 20.73 -8.70 6.04
N ASP A 358 21.95 -9.14 6.46
CA ASP A 358 22.25 -10.57 6.63
C ASP A 358 21.53 -11.13 7.86
N THR A 359 21.44 -10.35 8.94
CA THR A 359 20.60 -10.70 10.10
C THR A 359 19.12 -10.77 9.72
N SER A 360 18.64 -9.80 8.94
CA SER A 360 17.28 -9.77 8.41
C SER A 360 16.96 -11.04 7.61
N HIS A 361 17.90 -11.50 6.76
CA HIS A 361 17.76 -12.74 6.04
C HIS A 361 17.53 -13.95 6.98
N LYS A 362 18.33 -14.07 8.03
CA LYS A 362 18.16 -15.14 9.02
C LYS A 362 16.80 -15.06 9.72
N VAL A 363 16.34 -13.86 10.03
CA VAL A 363 15.01 -13.64 10.59
C VAL A 363 13.92 -14.09 9.63
N ILE A 364 14.03 -13.74 8.34
CA ILE A 364 13.09 -14.19 7.30
C ILE A 364 13.00 -15.72 7.25
N GLN A 365 14.14 -16.44 7.37
CA GLN A 365 14.10 -17.91 7.39
C GLN A 365 13.32 -18.44 8.59
N VAL A 366 13.56 -17.90 9.80
CA VAL A 366 12.83 -18.31 11.02
C VAL A 366 11.33 -17.99 10.90
N LEU A 367 10.98 -16.82 10.36
CA LEU A 367 9.59 -16.46 10.10
C LEU A 367 8.94 -17.41 9.08
N ALA A 368 9.66 -17.74 8.02
CA ALA A 368 9.17 -18.62 6.96
C ALA A 368 8.92 -20.07 7.43
N GLU A 369 9.65 -20.55 8.44
CA GLU A 369 9.40 -21.83 9.08
C GLU A 369 8.12 -21.84 9.92
N LYS A 370 7.79 -20.70 10.56
CA LYS A 370 6.64 -20.56 11.47
C LYS A 370 5.37 -20.04 10.81
N MET A 371 5.53 -19.37 9.68
CA MET A 371 4.46 -18.68 8.95
C MET A 371 4.43 -19.15 7.50
N ASP A 372 3.64 -20.16 7.23
CA ASP A 372 3.44 -20.72 5.90
C ASP A 372 2.79 -19.71 4.93
N ASN A 373 2.03 -18.75 5.45
CA ASN A 373 1.40 -17.66 4.70
C ASN A 373 2.31 -16.43 4.47
N LEU A 374 3.58 -16.47 4.91
CA LEU A 374 4.55 -15.41 4.61
C LEU A 374 4.99 -15.52 3.14
N VAL A 375 4.85 -14.42 2.41
CA VAL A 375 5.25 -14.30 1.00
C VAL A 375 6.05 -13.02 0.85
N GLY A 376 7.20 -13.10 0.20
CA GLY A 376 8.05 -11.94 -0.03
C GLY A 376 8.66 -11.91 -1.41
N GLY A 377 9.48 -10.89 -1.67
CA GLY A 377 10.16 -10.74 -2.94
C GLY A 377 10.97 -9.46 -3.02
N SER A 378 11.52 -9.20 -4.18
CA SER A 378 12.37 -8.03 -4.42
C SER A 378 12.18 -7.47 -5.83
N ALA A 379 12.53 -6.19 -5.98
CA ALA A 379 12.63 -5.53 -7.28
C ALA A 379 13.95 -5.91 -8.00
N ASP A 380 14.14 -7.21 -8.24
CA ASP A 380 15.33 -7.81 -8.89
C ASP A 380 16.65 -7.67 -8.11
N LEU A 381 16.55 -7.52 -6.77
CA LEU A 381 17.70 -7.28 -5.89
C LEU A 381 17.84 -8.36 -4.79
N SER A 382 17.10 -9.48 -4.86
CA SER A 382 17.01 -10.46 -3.76
C SER A 382 18.35 -11.01 -3.30
N SER A 383 19.33 -11.16 -4.19
CA SER A 383 20.70 -11.57 -3.83
C SER A 383 21.44 -10.53 -3.03
N SER A 384 21.13 -9.23 -3.23
CA SER A 384 21.77 -8.09 -2.59
C SER A 384 21.03 -7.63 -1.33
N ASP A 385 19.71 -7.49 -1.37
CA ASP A 385 18.90 -7.09 -0.23
C ASP A 385 18.58 -8.24 0.74
N LYS A 386 18.93 -9.48 0.35
CA LYS A 386 18.82 -10.69 1.19
C LYS A 386 17.38 -11.02 1.60
N THR A 387 16.41 -10.82 0.69
CA THR A 387 14.98 -11.01 0.96
C THR A 387 14.42 -12.36 0.51
N ALA A 388 15.25 -13.27 0.00
CA ALA A 388 14.80 -14.60 -0.40
C ALA A 388 14.41 -15.48 0.79
N ILE A 389 13.36 -16.28 0.62
CA ILE A 389 13.01 -17.42 1.48
C ILE A 389 13.71 -18.67 0.89
N ASP A 390 14.78 -19.13 1.53
CA ASP A 390 15.68 -20.16 0.97
C ASP A 390 14.97 -21.49 0.73
N ALA A 391 14.08 -21.87 1.64
CA ALA A 391 13.32 -23.13 1.56
C ALA A 391 12.17 -23.10 0.55
N SER A 392 12.00 -22.00 -0.20
CA SER A 392 10.88 -21.84 -1.14
C SER A 392 11.36 -21.42 -2.53
N GLY A 393 10.70 -21.94 -3.57
CA GLY A 393 10.90 -21.53 -4.95
C GLY A 393 10.22 -20.19 -5.30
N LEU A 394 10.36 -19.81 -6.56
CA LEU A 394 9.63 -18.65 -7.11
C LEU A 394 8.13 -18.91 -7.08
N LEU A 395 7.39 -17.83 -6.88
CA LEU A 395 5.94 -17.79 -7.05
C LEU A 395 5.65 -17.36 -8.48
N ASP A 396 5.29 -18.31 -9.33
CA ASP A 396 4.95 -18.11 -10.73
C ASP A 396 3.72 -18.96 -11.12
N ASP A 397 3.39 -19.01 -12.40
CA ASP A 397 2.24 -19.80 -12.92
C ASP A 397 2.48 -21.32 -12.85
N GLU A 398 3.72 -21.77 -12.96
CA GLU A 398 4.10 -23.19 -12.84
C GLU A 398 4.21 -23.61 -11.36
N HIS A 399 4.58 -22.68 -10.48
CA HIS A 399 4.82 -22.91 -9.05
C HIS A 399 3.97 -21.96 -8.19
N PRO A 400 2.62 -22.06 -8.21
CA PRO A 400 1.74 -21.12 -7.53
C PRO A 400 1.77 -21.22 -5.99
N THR A 401 2.46 -22.21 -5.43
CA THR A 401 2.71 -22.34 -3.99
C THR A 401 4.06 -21.78 -3.53
N GLY A 402 4.88 -21.29 -4.46
CA GLY A 402 6.11 -20.59 -4.14
C GLY A 402 5.88 -19.38 -3.23
N ARG A 403 6.94 -18.87 -2.61
CA ARG A 403 6.86 -17.75 -1.68
C ARG A 403 7.79 -16.60 -2.01
N ASN A 404 8.62 -16.74 -3.06
CA ASN A 404 9.49 -15.69 -3.55
C ASN A 404 8.90 -15.06 -4.81
N VAL A 405 8.46 -13.81 -4.72
CA VAL A 405 7.91 -13.06 -5.85
C VAL A 405 9.03 -12.33 -6.58
N ALA A 406 9.24 -12.66 -7.85
CA ALA A 406 10.14 -11.90 -8.72
C ALA A 406 9.39 -10.71 -9.34
N TYR A 407 9.40 -9.57 -8.66
CA TYR A 407 8.72 -8.37 -9.17
C TYR A 407 9.42 -7.77 -10.41
N GLY A 408 10.73 -8.06 -10.58
CA GLY A 408 11.60 -7.40 -11.54
C GLY A 408 11.87 -5.95 -11.14
N VAL A 409 12.56 -5.18 -11.97
CA VAL A 409 12.86 -3.75 -11.71
C VAL A 409 11.57 -2.93 -11.89
N ARG A 410 10.67 -3.02 -10.88
CA ARG A 410 9.32 -2.44 -10.86
C ARG A 410 8.92 -2.11 -9.43
N GLU A 411 9.59 -1.16 -8.79
CA GLU A 411 9.38 -0.85 -7.38
C GLU A 411 7.96 -0.36 -7.11
N PHE A 412 7.39 0.47 -8.00
CA PHE A 412 6.04 0.99 -7.81
C PHE A 412 5.00 -0.13 -7.90
N ALA A 413 5.11 -1.02 -8.90
CA ALA A 413 4.24 -2.19 -9.00
C ALA A 413 4.41 -3.11 -7.80
N GLN A 414 5.63 -3.38 -7.35
CA GLN A 414 5.91 -4.16 -6.15
C GLN A 414 5.10 -3.63 -4.95
N GLY A 415 5.16 -2.32 -4.70
CA GLY A 415 4.43 -1.70 -3.58
C GLY A 415 2.91 -1.84 -3.73
N THR A 416 2.36 -1.60 -4.93
CA THR A 416 0.91 -1.68 -5.15
C THR A 416 0.40 -3.13 -5.18
N ILE A 417 1.19 -4.07 -5.71
CA ILE A 417 0.86 -5.51 -5.69
C ILE A 417 0.86 -6.02 -4.24
N MET A 418 1.85 -5.66 -3.41
CA MET A 418 1.85 -5.98 -1.99
C MET A 418 0.62 -5.41 -1.27
N ASN A 419 0.22 -4.18 -1.59
CA ASN A 419 -1.01 -3.59 -1.07
C ASN A 419 -2.23 -4.43 -1.46
N GLY A 420 -2.32 -4.86 -2.71
CA GLY A 420 -3.40 -5.72 -3.19
C GLY A 420 -3.44 -7.09 -2.50
N MET A 421 -2.29 -7.72 -2.31
CA MET A 421 -2.19 -8.99 -1.56
C MET A 421 -2.62 -8.82 -0.10
N ALA A 422 -2.23 -7.73 0.55
CA ALA A 422 -2.62 -7.42 1.93
C ALA A 422 -4.12 -7.10 2.05
N LEU A 423 -4.69 -6.39 1.06
CA LEU A 423 -6.13 -6.10 0.98
C LEU A 423 -6.97 -7.35 0.78
N HIS A 424 -6.49 -8.30 -0.02
CA HIS A 424 -7.14 -9.60 -0.21
C HIS A 424 -7.25 -10.38 1.10
N GLY A 425 -6.20 -10.32 1.92
CA GLY A 425 -6.07 -11.10 3.14
C GLY A 425 -5.50 -12.51 2.92
N GLY A 426 -5.32 -13.24 4.02
CA GLY A 426 -4.76 -14.60 4.02
C GLY A 426 -3.23 -14.69 3.92
N LEU A 427 -2.57 -13.68 3.35
CA LEU A 427 -1.13 -13.62 3.21
C LEU A 427 -0.51 -12.54 4.08
N ARG A 428 0.72 -12.79 4.53
CA ARG A 428 1.59 -11.80 5.15
C ARG A 428 2.68 -11.45 4.14
N VAL A 429 2.82 -10.17 3.79
CA VAL A 429 3.66 -9.77 2.67
C VAL A 429 4.81 -8.87 3.10
N PHE A 430 5.99 -9.10 2.48
CA PHE A 430 7.13 -8.21 2.57
C PHE A 430 7.80 -8.03 1.20
N GLY A 431 8.52 -6.94 1.02
CA GLY A 431 9.23 -6.71 -0.23
C GLY A 431 10.45 -5.83 -0.08
N GLY A 432 11.50 -6.15 -0.81
CA GLY A 432 12.81 -5.53 -0.74
C GLY A 432 13.19 -4.69 -1.95
N THR A 433 13.98 -3.65 -1.68
CA THR A 433 14.75 -2.86 -2.64
C THR A 433 15.82 -2.06 -1.89
N PHE A 434 16.62 -1.26 -2.57
CA PHE A 434 17.52 -0.32 -1.91
C PHE A 434 16.77 0.91 -1.41
N LEU A 435 17.20 1.51 -0.30
CA LEU A 435 16.50 2.62 0.35
C LEU A 435 16.31 3.82 -0.58
N VAL A 436 17.30 4.16 -1.40
CA VAL A 436 17.21 5.27 -2.35
C VAL A 436 16.06 5.08 -3.34
N PHE A 437 15.74 3.82 -3.71
CA PHE A 437 14.65 3.51 -4.63
C PHE A 437 13.27 3.49 -3.97
N SER A 438 13.19 3.77 -2.65
CA SER A 438 11.91 4.06 -2.00
C SER A 438 11.18 5.24 -2.66
N ASP A 439 11.88 6.12 -3.34
CA ASP A 439 11.29 7.24 -4.08
C ASP A 439 10.37 6.76 -5.21
N TYR A 440 10.72 5.66 -5.90
CA TYR A 440 9.87 5.07 -6.95
C TYR A 440 8.55 4.53 -6.40
N LEU A 441 8.52 3.96 -5.20
CA LEU A 441 7.33 3.33 -4.62
C LEU A 441 6.69 4.14 -3.48
N ARG A 442 7.12 5.38 -3.27
CA ARG A 442 6.62 6.23 -2.19
C ARG A 442 5.10 6.42 -2.21
N GLY A 443 4.51 6.52 -3.42
CA GLY A 443 3.06 6.60 -3.59
C GLY A 443 2.33 5.35 -3.09
N ALA A 444 2.89 4.15 -3.28
CA ALA A 444 2.35 2.89 -2.80
C ALA A 444 2.45 2.78 -1.26
N ILE A 445 3.60 3.18 -0.67
CA ILE A 445 3.77 3.23 0.81
C ILE A 445 2.72 4.15 1.43
N ARG A 446 2.48 5.31 0.81
CA ARG A 446 1.45 6.25 1.29
C ARG A 446 0.05 5.62 1.28
N LEU A 447 -0.30 4.85 0.24
CA LEU A 447 -1.58 4.15 0.21
C LEU A 447 -1.64 2.96 1.18
N SER A 448 -0.53 2.27 1.45
CA SER A 448 -0.47 1.27 2.54
C SER A 448 -0.85 1.91 3.87
N ALA A 449 -0.25 3.06 4.17
CA ALA A 449 -0.49 3.79 5.42
C ALA A 449 -1.93 4.31 5.53
N LEU A 450 -2.46 4.89 4.45
CA LEU A 450 -3.82 5.40 4.39
C LEU A 450 -4.87 4.31 4.58
N GLN A 451 -4.63 3.13 4.01
CA GLN A 451 -5.51 1.95 4.11
C GLN A 451 -5.23 1.08 5.34
N LYS A 452 -4.26 1.47 6.16
CA LYS A 452 -3.85 0.72 7.37
C LYS A 452 -3.43 -0.71 7.06
N LEU A 453 -2.61 -0.91 6.04
CA LEU A 453 -2.17 -2.22 5.59
C LEU A 453 -0.84 -2.62 6.27
N PRO A 454 -0.76 -3.82 6.85
CA PRO A 454 0.43 -4.29 7.53
C PRO A 454 1.48 -4.85 6.56
N VAL A 455 1.89 -4.08 5.58
CA VAL A 455 2.94 -4.42 4.61
C VAL A 455 4.31 -4.15 5.21
N VAL A 456 5.28 -5.05 5.00
CA VAL A 456 6.67 -4.86 5.46
C VAL A 456 7.55 -4.50 4.27
N TYR A 457 8.14 -3.32 4.30
CA TYR A 457 9.12 -2.84 3.33
C TYR A 457 10.52 -3.05 3.89
N VAL A 458 11.37 -3.80 3.17
CA VAL A 458 12.74 -4.12 3.56
C VAL A 458 13.70 -3.34 2.69
N PHE A 459 14.19 -2.21 3.17
CA PHE A 459 15.08 -1.34 2.43
C PHE A 459 16.50 -1.47 2.92
N THR A 460 17.41 -1.92 2.04
CA THR A 460 18.83 -2.06 2.34
C THR A 460 19.65 -0.95 1.71
N HIS A 461 20.97 -0.94 1.96
CA HIS A 461 21.86 0.13 1.47
C HIS A 461 21.43 1.50 2.02
N ASP A 462 21.41 1.57 3.36
CA ASP A 462 20.72 2.57 4.17
C ASP A 462 21.33 3.97 4.20
N SER A 463 22.56 4.15 3.67
CA SER A 463 23.33 5.39 3.87
C SER A 463 24.47 5.56 2.86
N ILE A 464 25.22 6.65 2.98
CA ILE A 464 26.46 6.91 2.22
C ILE A 464 27.55 5.86 2.45
N ALA A 465 27.41 4.98 3.45
CA ALA A 465 28.28 3.82 3.66
C ALA A 465 28.18 2.74 2.56
N VAL A 466 27.32 2.93 1.56
CA VAL A 466 27.33 2.19 0.29
C VAL A 466 28.65 2.37 -0.43
N GLY A 467 29.21 3.58 -0.42
CA GLY A 467 30.56 3.87 -0.87
C GLY A 467 30.73 3.94 -2.40
N GLU A 468 31.27 2.90 -3.01
CA GLU A 468 31.72 2.89 -4.40
C GLU A 468 30.59 3.16 -5.42
N ASP A 469 29.35 2.74 -5.13
CA ASP A 469 28.18 2.97 -6.00
C ASP A 469 27.81 4.46 -6.12
N GLY A 470 28.18 5.27 -5.11
CA GLY A 470 28.09 6.72 -5.12
C GLY A 470 26.68 7.29 -4.98
N PRO A 471 26.52 8.60 -5.24
CA PRO A 471 25.33 9.38 -4.86
C PRO A 471 24.03 8.91 -5.51
N THR A 472 24.05 8.18 -6.61
CA THR A 472 22.83 7.61 -7.22
C THR A 472 22.24 6.47 -6.41
N HIS A 473 23.02 5.88 -5.49
CA HIS A 473 22.61 4.75 -4.63
C HIS A 473 22.72 5.09 -3.13
N GLU A 474 23.20 6.26 -2.79
CA GLU A 474 23.42 6.75 -1.43
C GLU A 474 22.23 7.60 -0.98
N PRO A 475 21.33 7.08 -0.11
CA PRO A 475 20.19 7.85 0.38
C PRO A 475 20.65 8.95 1.35
N VAL A 476 20.02 10.10 1.28
CA VAL A 476 20.19 11.24 2.18
C VAL A 476 18.85 11.66 2.78
N GLU A 477 17.90 12.04 1.93
CA GLU A 477 16.60 12.57 2.33
C GLU A 477 15.55 11.49 2.56
N GLN A 478 15.74 10.25 2.09
CA GLN A 478 14.74 9.19 2.09
C GLN A 478 14.24 8.84 3.50
N LEU A 479 15.15 8.79 4.50
CA LEU A 479 14.75 8.52 5.89
C LEU A 479 13.74 9.54 6.41
N MET A 480 14.02 10.84 6.30
CA MET A 480 13.12 11.88 6.76
C MET A 480 11.87 11.97 5.91
N SER A 481 11.97 11.73 4.60
CA SER A 481 10.83 11.63 3.70
C SER A 481 9.85 10.54 4.13
N LEU A 482 10.34 9.36 4.51
CA LEU A 482 9.52 8.24 4.99
C LEU A 482 8.93 8.53 6.38
N ARG A 483 9.72 9.05 7.31
CA ARG A 483 9.28 9.47 8.67
C ARG A 483 8.22 10.58 8.62
N SER A 484 8.15 11.34 7.55
CA SER A 484 7.10 12.37 7.37
C SER A 484 5.74 11.82 6.95
N LEU A 485 5.64 10.53 6.55
CA LEU A 485 4.39 9.90 6.18
C LEU A 485 3.60 9.53 7.44
N PRO A 486 2.35 10.00 7.58
CA PRO A 486 1.51 9.55 8.69
C PRO A 486 1.27 8.05 8.65
N ASN A 487 1.21 7.43 9.81
CA ASN A 487 0.88 6.01 9.99
C ASN A 487 1.87 5.05 9.29
N VAL A 488 3.15 5.42 9.28
CA VAL A 488 4.26 4.55 8.83
C VAL A 488 5.25 4.42 9.96
N ASP A 489 5.60 3.20 10.34
CA ASP A 489 6.72 2.95 11.25
C ASP A 489 8.01 2.79 10.44
N VAL A 490 8.99 3.64 10.70
CA VAL A 490 10.34 3.52 10.14
C VAL A 490 11.28 3.01 11.23
N LEU A 491 11.86 1.82 11.02
CA LEU A 491 12.75 1.15 11.96
C LEU A 491 14.14 1.03 11.36
N ARG A 492 15.12 1.73 11.92
CA ARG A 492 16.55 1.69 11.52
C ARG A 492 17.41 1.10 12.64
N PRO A 493 17.55 -0.24 12.69
CA PRO A 493 18.22 -0.95 13.77
C PRO A 493 19.74 -0.78 13.76
N ALA A 494 20.33 -0.71 14.95
CA ALA A 494 21.75 -0.43 15.18
C ALA A 494 22.65 -1.67 15.17
N ASP A 495 22.09 -2.85 15.39
CA ASP A 495 22.84 -4.11 15.44
C ASP A 495 21.90 -5.33 15.21
N PRO A 496 22.44 -6.57 15.14
CA PRO A 496 21.64 -7.76 14.94
C PRO A 496 20.47 -7.94 15.95
N ASN A 497 20.63 -7.57 17.20
CA ASN A 497 19.59 -7.70 18.22
C ASN A 497 18.43 -6.74 17.99
N GLU A 498 18.73 -5.50 17.61
CA GLU A 498 17.69 -4.55 17.20
C GLU A 498 17.02 -4.97 15.89
N VAL A 499 17.71 -5.65 14.94
CA VAL A 499 17.08 -6.21 13.72
C VAL A 499 16.02 -7.24 14.08
N ILE A 500 16.33 -8.17 14.99
CA ILE A 500 15.37 -9.20 15.43
C ILE A 500 14.16 -8.52 16.07
N ALA A 501 14.39 -7.54 16.95
CA ALA A 501 13.32 -6.80 17.60
C ALA A 501 12.49 -5.98 16.61
N ALA A 502 13.12 -5.37 15.60
CA ALA A 502 12.44 -4.60 14.55
C ALA A 502 11.53 -5.48 13.68
N TRP A 503 11.99 -6.66 13.28
CA TRP A 503 11.18 -7.64 12.58
C TRP A 503 9.98 -8.12 13.42
N GLN A 504 10.17 -8.32 14.73
CA GLN A 504 9.05 -8.69 15.62
C GLN A 504 7.99 -7.59 15.60
N GLN A 505 8.40 -6.32 15.71
CA GLN A 505 7.45 -5.20 15.61
C GLN A 505 6.76 -5.14 14.24
N ALA A 506 7.49 -5.41 13.16
CA ALA A 506 6.94 -5.42 11.81
C ALA A 506 5.89 -6.52 11.61
N ILE A 507 6.13 -7.73 12.12
CA ILE A 507 5.19 -8.88 12.00
C ILE A 507 3.98 -8.72 12.91
N ASP A 508 4.15 -8.12 14.08
CA ASP A 508 3.03 -7.88 15.01
C ASP A 508 2.12 -6.72 14.57
N SER A 509 2.60 -5.83 13.68
CA SER A 509 1.79 -4.75 13.12
C SER A 509 0.58 -5.29 12.35
N VAL A 510 -0.58 -4.61 12.50
CA VAL A 510 -1.85 -5.06 11.92
C VAL A 510 -2.59 -3.96 11.15
N ASP A 511 -2.23 -2.71 11.41
CA ASP A 511 -2.98 -1.53 10.94
C ASP A 511 -2.07 -0.41 10.39
N HIS A 512 -0.81 -0.74 10.12
CA HIS A 512 0.12 0.18 9.49
C HIS A 512 1.29 -0.55 8.82
N PRO A 513 1.88 0.03 7.77
CA PRO A 513 3.09 -0.50 7.16
C PRO A 513 4.31 -0.23 8.02
N THR A 514 5.28 -1.14 7.95
CA THR A 514 6.58 -0.99 8.60
C THR A 514 7.68 -0.96 7.55
N VAL A 515 8.57 0.02 7.65
CA VAL A 515 9.77 0.16 6.84
C VAL A 515 10.98 -0.23 7.68
N LEU A 516 11.68 -1.29 7.28
CA LEU A 516 12.94 -1.73 7.88
C LEU A 516 14.09 -1.16 7.05
N VAL A 517 14.97 -0.39 7.66
CA VAL A 517 16.10 0.27 6.99
C VAL A 517 17.40 -0.38 7.44
N LEU A 518 18.08 -1.07 6.52
CA LEU A 518 19.13 -2.04 6.82
C LEU A 518 20.44 -1.71 6.10
N THR A 519 21.56 -2.02 6.74
CA THR A 519 22.89 -1.76 6.23
C THR A 519 23.39 -2.81 5.24
N ARG A 520 24.25 -2.38 4.31
CA ARG A 520 25.11 -3.27 3.52
C ARG A 520 26.35 -3.68 4.32
N GLN A 521 26.95 -2.74 5.07
CA GLN A 521 28.14 -2.94 5.88
C GLN A 521 27.83 -3.69 7.17
N LYS A 522 28.85 -4.37 7.72
CA LYS A 522 28.75 -5.06 9.01
C LYS A 522 28.68 -4.08 10.17
N LEU A 523 27.82 -4.36 11.12
CA LEU A 523 27.65 -3.63 12.37
C LEU A 523 28.14 -4.48 13.54
N PRO A 524 28.88 -3.90 14.50
CA PRO A 524 29.27 -4.61 15.72
C PRO A 524 28.04 -4.86 16.60
N VAL A 525 28.00 -6.01 17.25
CA VAL A 525 27.02 -6.29 18.31
C VAL A 525 27.30 -5.38 19.51
N LEU A 526 26.27 -4.65 19.93
CA LEU A 526 26.37 -3.73 21.06
C LEU A 526 26.13 -4.49 22.38
N SER A 527 26.96 -4.26 23.38
CA SER A 527 27.05 -5.10 24.59
C SER A 527 25.76 -5.24 25.41
N ARG A 528 24.78 -4.34 25.24
CA ARG A 528 23.55 -4.34 26.05
C ARG A 528 22.30 -4.69 25.27
N THR A 529 22.37 -4.73 23.94
CA THR A 529 21.20 -4.93 23.08
C THR A 529 20.60 -6.31 23.22
N SER A 530 21.39 -7.35 23.57
CA SER A 530 20.85 -8.69 23.85
C SER A 530 19.77 -8.72 24.95
N LYS A 531 19.77 -7.70 25.83
CA LYS A 531 18.80 -7.55 26.94
C LYS A 531 17.82 -6.40 26.76
N LEU A 532 18.19 -5.37 25.97
CA LEU A 532 17.42 -4.11 25.91
C LEU A 532 16.67 -3.91 24.59
N ALA A 533 17.09 -4.59 23.52
CA ALA A 533 16.58 -4.30 22.18
C ALA A 533 15.07 -4.51 22.06
N ASP A 534 14.52 -5.58 22.62
CA ASP A 534 13.08 -5.87 22.49
C ASP A 534 12.21 -4.74 23.03
N ALA A 535 12.46 -4.34 24.28
CA ALA A 535 11.72 -3.25 24.90
C ALA A 535 12.08 -1.86 24.33
N GLY A 536 13.34 -1.69 23.91
CA GLY A 536 13.87 -0.44 23.39
C GLY A 536 13.31 -0.11 21.99
N VAL A 537 13.36 -1.08 21.09
CA VAL A 537 12.82 -0.96 19.73
C VAL A 537 11.30 -0.81 19.76
N ALA A 538 10.60 -1.58 20.59
CA ALA A 538 9.16 -1.46 20.75
C ALA A 538 8.73 -0.05 21.19
N ARG A 539 9.58 0.67 21.93
CA ARG A 539 9.35 2.05 22.37
C ARG A 539 9.96 3.12 21.48
N GLY A 540 10.76 2.71 20.48
CA GLY A 540 11.34 3.59 19.47
C GLY A 540 12.60 4.34 19.86
N GLY A 541 12.97 4.37 21.15
CA GLY A 541 14.19 5.02 21.63
C GLY A 541 14.52 4.65 23.06
N TYR A 542 15.79 4.40 23.37
CA TYR A 542 16.23 3.99 24.72
C TYR A 542 17.72 4.29 24.95
N VAL A 543 18.12 4.36 26.22
CA VAL A 543 19.53 4.53 26.58
C VAL A 543 20.28 3.21 26.39
N VAL A 544 21.05 3.10 25.30
CA VAL A 544 21.83 1.91 24.97
C VAL A 544 23.16 1.88 25.73
N SER A 545 23.79 3.04 25.94
CA SER A 545 25.03 3.17 26.73
C SER A 545 24.87 4.34 27.73
N PRO A 546 24.72 4.05 29.05
CA PRO A 546 24.59 5.10 30.03
C PRO A 546 25.95 5.77 30.32
N GLN A 547 25.89 6.98 30.88
CA GLN A 547 27.01 7.64 31.52
C GLN A 547 27.53 6.81 32.71
N LYS A 548 28.77 7.10 33.17
CA LYS A 548 29.37 6.40 34.32
C LYS A 548 28.98 7.02 35.67
N GLY A 549 28.78 8.34 35.70
CA GLY A 549 28.39 9.08 36.89
C GLY A 549 26.87 9.11 37.12
N MET A 550 26.44 9.88 38.10
CA MET A 550 25.01 9.97 38.46
C MET A 550 24.17 10.73 37.43
N ARG A 551 24.75 11.69 36.72
CA ARG A 551 24.07 12.49 35.69
C ARG A 551 24.96 12.67 34.48
N PRO A 552 24.42 12.56 33.27
CA PRO A 552 25.21 12.82 32.07
C PRO A 552 25.49 14.31 31.91
N SER A 553 26.71 14.65 31.42
CA SER A 553 27.01 16.01 30.97
C SER A 553 26.33 16.37 29.66
N GLY A 554 25.84 15.39 28.91
CA GLY A 554 25.08 15.52 27.70
C GLY A 554 24.63 14.17 27.14
N ILE A 555 23.98 14.20 25.97
CA ILE A 555 23.39 13.01 25.33
C ILE A 555 23.81 12.97 23.86
N LEU A 556 24.34 11.84 23.40
CA LEU A 556 24.47 11.51 21.98
C LEU A 556 23.26 10.68 21.57
N ILE A 557 22.58 11.08 20.49
CA ILE A 557 21.39 10.39 19.97
C ILE A 557 21.72 9.89 18.57
N ALA A 558 21.54 8.60 18.30
CA ALA A 558 21.83 8.05 16.98
C ALA A 558 20.82 6.96 16.58
N SER A 559 20.69 6.67 15.29
CA SER A 559 19.97 5.52 14.76
C SER A 559 20.88 4.66 13.90
N GLY A 560 20.52 3.41 13.69
CA GLY A 560 21.25 2.52 12.78
C GLY A 560 22.75 2.40 13.09
N SER A 561 23.56 2.39 12.05
CA SER A 561 25.01 2.20 12.12
C SER A 561 25.72 3.24 12.99
N GLU A 562 25.18 4.46 13.11
CA GLU A 562 25.79 5.57 13.83
C GLU A 562 25.75 5.41 15.35
N VAL A 563 24.91 4.49 15.88
CA VAL A 563 24.91 4.18 17.31
C VAL A 563 26.27 3.63 17.77
N SER A 564 26.92 2.81 16.94
CA SER A 564 28.28 2.31 17.23
C SER A 564 29.33 3.44 17.22
N LEU A 565 29.21 4.41 16.31
CA LEU A 565 30.02 5.60 16.24
C LEU A 565 29.82 6.49 17.47
N ALA A 566 28.56 6.69 17.89
CA ALA A 566 28.20 7.44 19.09
C ALA A 566 28.80 6.83 20.38
N ILE A 567 28.80 5.49 20.50
CA ILE A 567 29.45 4.79 21.64
C ILE A 567 30.98 5.01 21.65
N LYS A 568 31.61 4.92 20.50
CA LYS A 568 33.06 5.23 20.41
C LYS A 568 33.33 6.71 20.74
N ALA A 569 32.48 7.62 20.31
CA ALA A 569 32.58 9.03 20.65
C ALA A 569 32.33 9.29 22.16
N GLN A 570 31.43 8.55 22.81
CA GLN A 570 31.23 8.56 24.26
C GLN A 570 32.56 8.22 25.00
N GLU A 571 33.27 7.17 24.56
CA GLU A 571 34.55 6.78 25.15
C GLU A 571 35.59 7.88 24.96
N ARG A 572 35.62 8.52 23.78
CA ARG A 572 36.51 9.64 23.48
C ARG A 572 36.22 10.85 24.38
N LEU A 573 34.93 11.22 24.51
CA LEU A 573 34.46 12.32 25.34
C LEU A 573 34.76 12.07 26.81
N PHE A 574 34.63 10.83 27.30
CA PHE A 574 34.99 10.49 28.68
C PHE A 574 36.48 10.75 28.99
N LYS A 575 37.37 10.45 28.05
CA LYS A 575 38.80 10.79 28.17
C LYS A 575 39.07 12.29 28.18
N LEU A 576 38.13 13.08 27.65
CA LEU A 576 38.21 14.55 27.65
C LEU A 576 37.48 15.18 28.85
N GLY A 577 36.98 14.36 29.80
CA GLY A 577 36.30 14.82 31.01
C GLY A 577 34.78 15.02 30.84
N GLU A 578 34.21 14.61 29.73
CA GLU A 578 32.75 14.68 29.43
C GLU A 578 32.12 13.29 29.60
N ASP A 579 31.17 13.15 30.53
CA ASP A 579 30.49 11.91 30.82
C ASP A 579 29.06 11.93 30.20
N VAL A 580 28.95 11.50 28.94
CA VAL A 580 27.71 11.53 28.18
C VAL A 580 27.01 10.16 28.18
N SER A 581 25.68 10.14 27.97
CA SER A 581 24.93 8.91 27.64
C SER A 581 24.71 8.80 26.12
N VAL A 582 24.48 7.58 25.65
CA VAL A 582 24.11 7.29 24.25
C VAL A 582 22.71 6.73 24.20
N VAL A 583 21.87 7.31 23.35
CA VAL A 583 20.51 6.87 23.04
C VAL A 583 20.49 6.26 21.65
N SER A 584 20.04 5.01 21.53
CA SER A 584 19.61 4.44 20.26
C SER A 584 18.15 4.88 20.00
N MET A 585 17.90 5.43 18.80
CA MET A 585 16.61 5.93 18.34
C MET A 585 16.19 5.16 17.08
N PRO A 586 15.88 3.87 17.17
CA PRO A 586 15.53 3.07 16.00
C PRO A 586 14.24 3.52 15.30
N SER A 587 13.27 4.15 16.01
CA SER A 587 12.04 4.70 15.42
C SER A 587 11.59 5.98 16.13
N MET A 588 11.58 7.07 15.39
CA MET A 588 11.10 8.36 15.88
C MET A 588 9.60 8.34 16.19
N GLU A 589 8.81 7.70 15.32
CA GLU A 589 7.35 7.66 15.40
C GLU A 589 6.91 6.92 16.68
N ARG A 590 7.53 5.79 16.95
CA ARG A 590 7.26 5.00 18.16
C ARG A 590 7.70 5.72 19.43
N PHE A 591 8.83 6.40 19.41
CA PHE A 591 9.31 7.20 20.54
C PHE A 591 8.37 8.39 20.82
N ASP A 592 7.92 9.06 19.77
CA ASP A 592 6.99 10.19 19.90
C ASP A 592 5.64 9.78 20.49
N ALA A 593 5.19 8.57 20.19
CA ALA A 593 3.96 7.99 20.75
C ALA A 593 4.08 7.60 22.23
N GLN A 594 5.30 7.59 22.81
CA GLN A 594 5.47 7.22 24.21
C GLN A 594 4.90 8.28 25.17
N PRO A 595 4.46 7.87 26.39
CA PRO A 595 4.12 8.80 27.44
C PRO A 595 5.27 9.73 27.79
N GLN A 596 4.96 10.97 28.21
CA GLN A 596 5.96 12.00 28.47
C GLN A 596 7.00 11.59 29.52
N ASN A 597 6.58 10.88 30.55
CA ASN A 597 7.49 10.38 31.61
C ASN A 597 8.56 9.42 31.04
N TYR A 598 8.23 8.59 30.04
CA TYR A 598 9.22 7.74 29.38
C TYR A 598 10.18 8.57 28.53
N LYS A 599 9.65 9.52 27.75
CA LYS A 599 10.47 10.43 26.95
C LYS A 599 11.45 11.21 27.82
N ASP A 600 11.00 11.68 28.99
CA ASP A 600 11.82 12.40 29.97
C ASP A 600 12.87 11.50 30.66
N GLN A 601 12.63 10.21 30.77
CA GLN A 601 13.64 9.25 31.24
C GLN A 601 14.75 9.04 30.23
N VAL A 602 14.42 8.95 28.93
CA VAL A 602 15.39 8.74 27.84
C VAL A 602 16.11 10.03 27.47
N LEU A 603 15.38 11.13 27.39
CA LEU A 603 15.88 12.47 27.04
C LEU A 603 15.47 13.49 28.11
N PRO A 604 16.12 13.47 29.30
CA PRO A 604 15.77 14.35 30.40
C PRO A 604 15.77 15.83 29.98
N PRO A 605 14.70 16.62 30.25
CA PRO A 605 14.64 18.03 29.89
C PRO A 605 15.76 18.89 30.51
N SER A 606 16.30 18.44 31.67
CA SER A 606 17.43 19.09 32.31
C SER A 606 18.78 18.91 31.62
N VAL A 607 18.87 17.97 30.69
CA VAL A 607 20.09 17.70 29.90
C VAL A 607 19.89 18.28 28.49
N ARG A 608 20.34 19.51 28.31
CA ARG A 608 20.12 20.26 27.05
C ARG A 608 21.24 20.10 26.03
N ARG A 609 22.47 19.73 26.48
CA ARG A 609 23.57 19.42 25.58
C ARG A 609 23.31 18.09 24.89
N ARG A 610 22.83 18.14 23.63
CA ARG A 610 22.49 16.96 22.85
C ARG A 610 23.10 17.06 21.46
N THR A 611 23.62 15.94 20.96
CA THR A 611 24.10 15.84 19.58
C THR A 611 23.43 14.64 18.93
N ALA A 612 22.75 14.86 17.80
CA ALA A 612 22.24 13.79 16.96
C ALA A 612 23.28 13.37 15.92
N ILE A 613 23.35 12.09 15.60
CA ILE A 613 24.27 11.51 14.62
C ILE A 613 23.50 10.57 13.71
N GLU A 614 23.34 10.91 12.43
CA GLU A 614 22.67 10.08 11.44
C GLU A 614 23.16 10.39 10.03
N MET A 615 23.55 9.35 9.26
CA MET A 615 23.88 9.44 7.84
C MET A 615 22.60 9.64 7.02
N GLY A 616 22.02 10.82 7.15
CA GLY A 616 20.79 11.26 6.51
C GLY A 616 20.63 12.76 6.72
N SER A 617 19.56 13.35 6.18
CA SER A 617 19.30 14.78 6.30
C SER A 617 19.28 15.24 7.76
N THR A 618 19.89 16.40 8.04
CA THR A 618 19.88 17.01 9.37
C THR A 618 18.48 17.39 9.84
N ARG A 619 17.55 17.59 8.92
CA ARG A 619 16.18 18.04 9.17
C ARG A 619 15.40 17.03 10.03
N GLY A 620 14.63 17.56 10.98
CA GLY A 620 13.79 16.76 11.87
C GLY A 620 14.45 16.36 13.18
N TRP A 621 15.78 16.38 13.29
CA TRP A 621 16.51 16.09 14.52
C TRP A 621 16.41 17.20 15.55
N GLU A 622 16.09 18.44 15.15
CA GLU A 622 15.92 19.60 16.03
C GLU A 622 14.88 19.34 17.13
N ARG A 623 13.88 18.51 16.84
CA ARG A 623 12.85 18.11 17.80
C ARG A 623 13.43 17.38 19.03
N TYR A 624 14.53 16.65 18.86
CA TYR A 624 15.17 15.82 19.89
C TYR A 624 16.37 16.50 20.52
N VAL A 625 17.15 17.21 19.74
CA VAL A 625 18.33 17.93 20.26
C VAL A 625 17.97 19.28 20.87
N GLY A 626 16.90 19.91 20.43
CA GLY A 626 16.49 21.25 20.88
C GLY A 626 17.33 22.37 20.28
N LEU A 627 17.09 23.61 20.72
CA LEU A 627 17.76 24.80 20.18
C LEU A 627 19.25 24.91 20.52
N ASP A 628 19.68 24.26 21.58
CA ASP A 628 21.09 24.28 22.03
C ASP A 628 21.87 23.07 21.51
N GLY A 629 21.21 22.14 20.84
CA GLY A 629 21.82 20.91 20.35
C GLY A 629 22.52 21.08 19.01
N THR A 630 23.29 20.06 18.65
CA THR A 630 24.01 19.98 17.37
C THR A 630 23.65 18.70 16.63
N ILE A 631 23.93 18.66 15.32
CA ILE A 631 23.62 17.51 14.46
C ILE A 631 24.83 17.21 13.60
N VAL A 632 25.26 15.95 13.57
CA VAL A 632 26.17 15.39 12.58
C VAL A 632 25.33 14.61 11.60
N GLY A 633 25.09 15.19 10.43
CA GLY A 633 24.18 14.66 9.39
C GLY A 633 24.62 15.12 8.00
N LEU A 634 23.76 14.94 7.02
CA LEU A 634 24.03 15.25 5.61
C LEU A 634 23.03 16.30 5.11
N ASP A 635 23.56 17.37 4.49
CA ASP A 635 22.76 18.37 3.76
C ASP A 635 23.17 18.45 2.27
N GLU A 636 24.10 17.59 1.86
CA GLU A 636 24.60 17.42 0.49
C GLU A 636 24.58 15.94 0.11
N PHE A 637 24.63 15.65 -1.20
CA PHE A 637 24.76 14.28 -1.68
C PHE A 637 26.10 13.68 -1.31
N GLY A 638 26.15 12.34 -1.22
CA GLY A 638 27.38 11.59 -1.01
C GLY A 638 28.32 11.60 -2.22
N ALA A 639 29.31 10.72 -2.20
CA ALA A 639 30.31 10.63 -3.24
C ALA A 639 30.77 9.19 -3.47
N SER A 640 31.16 8.85 -4.70
CA SER A 640 31.78 7.56 -5.00
C SER A 640 33.17 7.46 -4.43
N GLY A 641 33.46 6.43 -3.65
CA GLY A 641 34.76 6.19 -3.05
C GLY A 641 34.76 4.98 -2.12
N ALA A 642 35.93 4.67 -1.54
CA ALA A 642 35.94 3.68 -0.48
C ALA A 642 35.10 4.18 0.71
N MET A 643 34.34 3.30 1.33
CA MET A 643 33.40 3.64 2.42
C MET A 643 34.09 4.54 3.49
N ASP A 644 35.24 4.15 3.97
CA ASP A 644 35.95 4.89 5.04
C ASP A 644 36.31 6.31 4.62
N ASP A 645 36.70 6.51 3.35
CA ASP A 645 37.04 7.84 2.81
C ASP A 645 35.77 8.70 2.69
N VAL A 646 34.68 8.13 2.19
CA VAL A 646 33.40 8.83 2.09
C VAL A 646 32.92 9.26 3.46
N LEU A 647 32.94 8.35 4.46
CA LEU A 647 32.53 8.65 5.83
C LEU A 647 33.40 9.71 6.49
N ALA A 648 34.70 9.62 6.30
CA ALA A 648 35.64 10.60 6.86
C ALA A 648 35.44 11.99 6.24
N ASN A 649 35.28 12.06 4.93
CA ASN A 649 34.98 13.31 4.21
C ASN A 649 33.68 13.95 4.63
N ALA A 650 32.62 13.13 4.84
CA ALA A 650 31.33 13.58 5.32
C ALA A 650 31.28 13.85 6.84
N GLY A 651 32.38 13.71 7.55
CA GLY A 651 32.48 14.03 8.96
C GLY A 651 31.96 12.97 9.94
N PHE A 652 31.72 11.77 9.50
CA PHE A 652 31.28 10.65 10.38
C PHE A 652 32.47 9.95 11.02
N THR A 653 33.24 10.72 11.80
CA THR A 653 34.38 10.24 12.56
C THR A 653 34.19 10.46 14.05
N VAL A 654 34.87 9.66 14.89
CA VAL A 654 34.80 9.76 16.36
C VAL A 654 35.22 11.15 16.83
N GLU A 655 36.29 11.68 16.23
CA GLU A 655 36.87 12.99 16.54
C GLU A 655 35.89 14.12 16.22
N ASN A 656 35.24 14.07 15.04
CA ASN A 656 34.29 15.12 14.65
C ASN A 656 33.01 15.08 15.50
N VAL A 657 32.51 13.91 15.83
CA VAL A 657 31.35 13.77 16.74
C VAL A 657 31.70 14.36 18.12
N ALA A 658 32.89 14.04 18.65
CA ALA A 658 33.32 14.58 19.94
C ALA A 658 33.52 16.11 19.90
N LEU A 659 34.13 16.65 18.85
CA LEU A 659 34.29 18.08 18.66
C LEU A 659 32.97 18.82 18.50
N THR A 660 32.03 18.23 17.74
CA THR A 660 30.68 18.79 17.54
C THR A 660 29.93 18.84 18.85
N PHE A 661 30.00 17.78 19.65
CA PHE A 661 29.40 17.79 20.99
C PHE A 661 30.01 18.88 21.89
N GLN A 662 31.32 19.06 21.88
CA GLN A 662 32.01 20.10 22.68
C GLN A 662 31.62 21.54 22.28
N LYS A 663 31.23 21.75 21.01
CA LYS A 663 30.69 23.03 20.51
C LYS A 663 29.26 23.31 20.97
N THR A 664 28.60 22.35 21.55
CA THR A 664 27.24 22.51 22.09
C THR A 664 27.29 23.44 23.31
N ASN A 665 27.04 24.73 23.14
CA ASN A 665 27.14 25.74 24.18
C ASN A 665 25.78 25.98 24.87
N VAL A 666 25.77 25.91 26.18
CA VAL A 666 24.63 26.28 27.05
C VAL A 666 24.54 27.80 27.25
N THR A 667 25.45 28.58 26.71
CA THR A 667 25.54 30.04 26.89
C THR A 667 25.08 30.79 25.63
N GLY A 668 23.77 30.75 25.31
CA GLY A 668 23.07 31.82 24.60
C GLY A 668 23.53 32.26 23.20
N GLU A 669 24.61 31.74 22.64
CA GLU A 669 25.01 32.01 21.26
C GLU A 669 24.62 30.86 20.35
N ASN A 670 23.57 31.07 19.59
CA ASN A 670 23.05 30.14 18.58
C ASN A 670 24.07 29.98 17.43
N HIS A 671 24.76 28.87 17.41
CA HIS A 671 25.45 28.40 16.20
C HIS A 671 24.84 27.08 15.76
N LEU A 672 23.79 27.15 14.94
CA LEU A 672 23.44 26.09 14.00
C LEU A 672 24.54 26.10 12.92
N SER A 673 25.66 25.48 13.19
CA SER A 673 26.72 25.28 12.21
C SER A 673 26.60 23.86 11.65
N ALA A 674 25.88 23.73 10.53
CA ALA A 674 26.27 22.71 9.56
C ALA A 674 27.73 23.00 9.24
N ILE A 675 28.64 22.10 9.59
CA ILE A 675 30.03 22.26 9.21
C ILE A 675 30.10 22.04 7.70
N ARG A 676 30.15 23.14 6.92
CA ARG A 676 30.59 23.08 5.54
C ARG A 676 32.11 22.77 5.58
N LEU A 677 32.46 21.63 5.03
CA LEU A 677 33.86 21.36 4.59
C LEU A 677 34.03 21.87 3.17
#